data_1e74436cbbbeec888427d1b1b8a43e9d
#
_entry.id   1e74436cbbbeec888427d1b1b8a43e9d
#
_cell.length_a   1.000
_cell.length_b   1.000
_cell.length_c   1.000
_cell.angle_alpha   90.00
_cell.angle_beta   90.00
_cell.angle_gamma   90.00
#
_symmetry.space_group_name_H-M   'P 1'
#
loop_
_entity.id
_entity.type
_entity.pdbx_description
1 polymer ?
#
loop_
_entity_poly.entity_id
_entity_poly.type
_entity_poly.pdbx_seq_one_letter_code
_entity_poly.pdbx_strand_id
1 'polypeptide(L)'
;MVAAGLGVVPVSARDAVLARAARLGTGSREVLDVAALIGARVELDLLESVTGCPPAAVDEVLGSGLLAGDGGWLRFRHEIARLAVARAVPAHRRPGMHARILAGLGLLGCSDDARMAFHAEAAGDQPAVLHHAPRAARRAAGLGAHREAAAQFERALRCAAADPNVAAGLYDGLAHELRVVGRYRDAVEAGEQALGLWRQAGDRVREGDTLRNLSYALLSMGRGPDVVAAAEAAVTVLEPLGPTAELARAYARLAAARMLFSEHLAAIELAMRAQAIAEPLGALDALSDALSTQGCSLARTGGEGTGHIRRALDVALSAGLDSEVGRAFSNLYYVYASQRRFAEAERYFTDGVGYCDEHDLDTYTAHLRGERALALERTGRWDEAVALSTEQLAGTDLSSLYRLCPLHVLGVIRARRGEPGAWEFLDEAAAVADACGEPTWIIPVRLARAEAFWLHGAPRLAAQEAERADDVAAGSDGWERGAVAAWLRRTGSPRPPRGELAGPYRRQAASEWAAAARAWDSLGCPYEAALALHDTSDEAALRQALELFTGLGAPAAAQITRHKMRQLGIRSIPAGPRTATRAHPLGLTRREREVLELICAGHSNAEIAATLVLSTRTVDHHVSAVLAKLGAPSRSAAAAHAARLGLVGAAEDRQHRS
;
A
#
# COMPACT_ATOMS: atom_id res chain seq x y z
N MET A 1 14.66 1.89 19.92
CA MET A 1 13.37 2.50 20.32
C MET A 1 13.58 3.67 21.28
N VAL A 2 12.91 4.81 21.02
CA VAL A 2 12.76 5.99 21.87
C VAL A 2 13.96 6.93 21.97
N ALA A 3 14.26 7.64 20.88
CA ALA A 3 14.99 8.91 20.95
C ALA A 3 14.17 10.11 20.40
N ALA A 4 12.96 9.93 19.95
CA ALA A 4 12.13 10.97 19.33
C ALA A 4 10.87 11.29 20.12
N GLY A 5 10.98 11.70 21.40
CA GLY A 5 9.77 12.06 22.14
C GLY A 5 9.90 12.51 23.57
N LEU A 6 11.10 12.50 24.15
CA LEU A 6 11.29 13.05 25.49
C LEU A 6 11.60 14.54 25.40
N GLY A 7 10.53 15.33 25.47
CA GLY A 7 10.54 16.77 25.55
C GLY A 7 11.46 17.33 26.63
N VAL A 8 11.72 18.62 26.56
CA VAL A 8 12.54 19.41 27.48
C VAL A 8 12.24 19.02 28.93
N VAL A 9 13.24 18.52 29.65
CA VAL A 9 13.13 18.24 31.09
C VAL A 9 12.64 19.52 31.80
N PRO A 10 11.53 19.50 32.56
CA PRO A 10 11.04 20.67 33.27
C PRO A 10 12.15 21.25 34.18
N VAL A 11 12.38 22.55 34.10
CA VAL A 11 13.48 23.24 34.79
C VAL A 11 13.47 22.92 36.31
N SER A 12 12.30 22.92 36.94
CA SER A 12 12.12 22.61 38.36
C SER A 12 12.52 21.17 38.73
N ALA A 13 12.17 20.19 37.89
CA ALA A 13 12.53 18.80 38.14
C ALA A 13 14.03 18.57 37.91
N ARG A 14 14.62 19.19 36.89
CA ARG A 14 16.05 19.16 36.62
C ARG A 14 16.84 19.74 37.79
N ASP A 15 16.46 20.92 38.25
CA ASP A 15 17.17 21.65 39.31
C ASP A 15 17.10 20.90 40.66
N ALA A 16 15.97 20.27 40.96
CA ALA A 16 15.83 19.39 42.15
C ALA A 16 16.77 18.15 42.08
N VAL A 17 16.88 17.51 40.93
CA VAL A 17 17.79 16.39 40.67
C VAL A 17 19.25 16.83 40.84
N LEU A 18 19.63 17.92 40.19
CA LEU A 18 21.01 18.43 40.24
C LEU A 18 21.40 18.93 41.61
N ALA A 19 20.47 19.54 42.40
CA ALA A 19 20.70 19.91 43.78
C ALA A 19 20.97 18.69 44.68
N ARG A 20 20.28 17.56 44.47
CA ARG A 20 20.57 16.30 45.18
C ARG A 20 21.93 15.73 44.79
N ALA A 21 22.21 15.71 43.49
CA ALA A 21 23.48 15.23 42.96
C ALA A 21 24.69 16.08 43.39
N ALA A 22 24.49 17.37 43.65
CA ALA A 22 25.55 18.27 44.18
C ALA A 22 25.93 18.02 45.63
N ARG A 23 25.11 17.27 46.37
CA ARG A 23 25.42 16.89 47.79
C ARG A 23 26.29 15.66 47.89
N LEU A 24 26.47 14.91 46.81
CA LEU A 24 27.30 13.70 46.80
C LEU A 24 28.78 14.06 46.86
N GLY A 25 29.56 13.20 47.55
CA GLY A 25 31.01 13.25 47.51
C GLY A 25 31.55 13.05 46.09
N THR A 26 32.79 13.45 45.84
CA THR A 26 33.38 13.44 44.51
C THR A 26 33.35 12.07 43.83
N GLY A 27 33.65 10.98 44.57
CA GLY A 27 33.58 9.61 44.05
C GLY A 27 32.17 9.17 43.73
N SER A 28 31.22 9.45 44.66
CA SER A 28 29.79 9.12 44.47
C SER A 28 29.16 9.92 43.33
N ARG A 29 29.64 11.15 43.10
CA ARG A 29 29.24 11.95 41.96
C ARG A 29 29.71 11.32 40.63
N GLU A 30 30.94 10.78 40.58
CA GLU A 30 31.45 10.08 39.40
C GLU A 30 30.63 8.80 39.14
N VAL A 31 30.29 8.03 40.18
CA VAL A 31 29.40 6.86 40.06
C VAL A 31 28.07 7.24 39.46
N LEU A 32 27.42 8.31 39.92
CA LEU A 32 26.16 8.79 39.38
C LEU A 32 26.28 9.26 37.94
N ASP A 33 27.34 10.00 37.61
CA ASP A 33 27.60 10.51 36.24
C ASP A 33 27.81 9.34 35.27
N VAL A 34 28.61 8.33 35.61
CA VAL A 34 28.85 7.12 34.81
C VAL A 34 27.55 6.31 34.67
N ALA A 35 26.82 6.09 35.76
CA ALA A 35 25.55 5.39 35.74
C ALA A 35 24.55 6.06 34.78
N ALA A 36 24.49 7.39 34.78
CA ALA A 36 23.62 8.13 33.85
C ALA A 36 23.98 7.96 32.38
N LEU A 37 25.27 7.78 32.05
CA LEU A 37 25.76 7.53 30.71
C LEU A 37 25.63 6.07 30.25
N ILE A 38 25.71 5.10 31.19
CA ILE A 38 25.49 3.68 30.89
C ILE A 38 24.04 3.45 30.42
N GLY A 39 23.06 4.03 31.08
CA GLY A 39 21.66 3.90 30.66
C GLY A 39 20.64 3.86 31.79
N ALA A 40 19.42 3.45 31.47
CA ALA A 40 18.33 3.36 32.42
C ALA A 40 18.53 2.20 33.43
N ARG A 41 19.20 1.14 33.00
CA ARG A 41 19.57 -0.04 33.80
C ARG A 41 21.09 -0.18 33.76
N VAL A 42 21.70 -0.29 34.90
CA VAL A 42 23.16 -0.22 35.10
C VAL A 42 23.60 -1.48 35.82
N GLU A 43 24.47 -2.26 35.23
CA GLU A 43 25.11 -3.43 35.83
C GLU A 43 26.12 -2.97 36.89
N LEU A 44 26.09 -3.57 38.09
CA LEU A 44 27.04 -3.25 39.16
C LEU A 44 28.47 -3.57 38.74
N ASP A 45 28.70 -4.75 38.11
CA ASP A 45 30.02 -5.19 37.66
C ASP A 45 30.60 -4.20 36.61
N LEU A 46 29.74 -3.70 35.74
CA LEU A 46 30.16 -2.68 34.74
C LEU A 46 30.53 -1.36 35.43
N LEU A 47 29.68 -0.92 36.35
CA LEU A 47 29.89 0.32 37.10
C LEU A 47 31.20 0.28 37.91
N GLU A 48 31.45 -0.84 38.60
CA GLU A 48 32.69 -1.08 39.38
C GLU A 48 33.90 -1.13 38.44
N SER A 49 33.82 -1.86 37.32
CA SER A 49 34.90 -1.93 36.33
C SER A 49 35.27 -0.57 35.74
N VAL A 50 34.26 0.31 35.51
CA VAL A 50 34.46 1.64 34.93
C VAL A 50 34.95 2.68 35.94
N THR A 51 34.45 2.64 37.18
CA THR A 51 34.72 3.69 38.19
C THR A 51 35.81 3.31 39.20
N GLY A 52 36.00 2.02 39.41
CA GLY A 52 36.87 1.54 40.50
C GLY A 52 36.41 1.98 41.88
N CYS A 53 35.14 2.34 42.03
CA CYS A 53 34.61 2.96 43.23
C CYS A 53 34.45 1.95 44.36
N PRO A 54 34.68 2.36 45.62
CA PRO A 54 34.38 1.54 46.77
C PRO A 54 32.85 1.39 46.92
N PRO A 55 32.35 0.26 47.52
CA PRO A 55 30.92 0.05 47.75
C PRO A 55 30.22 1.22 48.47
N ALA A 56 30.90 1.88 49.38
CA ALA A 56 30.39 3.05 50.11
C ALA A 56 29.97 4.22 49.16
N ALA A 57 30.62 4.37 48.05
CA ALA A 57 30.24 5.40 47.06
C ALA A 57 28.90 5.04 46.35
N VAL A 58 28.65 3.76 46.11
CA VAL A 58 27.38 3.27 45.58
C VAL A 58 26.28 3.43 46.64
N ASP A 59 26.57 3.10 47.91
CA ASP A 59 25.61 3.26 49.02
C ASP A 59 25.19 4.73 49.20
N GLU A 60 26.12 5.69 49.07
CA GLU A 60 25.81 7.12 49.13
C GLU A 60 24.88 7.56 47.99
N VAL A 61 25.12 7.04 46.75
CA VAL A 61 24.25 7.33 45.62
C VAL A 61 22.84 6.73 45.83
N LEU A 62 22.73 5.51 46.33
CA LEU A 62 21.44 4.89 46.68
C LEU A 62 20.74 5.70 47.76
N GLY A 63 21.46 6.14 48.83
CA GLY A 63 20.94 6.99 49.90
C GLY A 63 20.40 8.34 49.41
N SER A 64 20.91 8.87 48.28
CA SER A 64 20.39 10.09 47.66
C SER A 64 18.98 9.95 47.11
N GLY A 65 18.51 8.72 46.87
CA GLY A 65 17.21 8.41 46.28
C GLY A 65 17.12 8.67 44.77
N LEU A 66 18.24 8.91 44.07
CA LEU A 66 18.29 9.07 42.62
C LEU A 66 18.33 7.72 41.91
N LEU A 67 19.06 6.76 42.49
CA LEU A 67 19.10 5.37 42.04
C LEU A 67 18.37 4.46 43.03
N ALA A 68 17.94 3.31 42.54
CA ALA A 68 17.41 2.20 43.32
C ALA A 68 18.14 0.92 42.90
N GLY A 69 18.45 0.05 43.88
CA GLY A 69 19.01 -1.28 43.63
C GLY A 69 17.93 -2.29 43.29
N ASP A 70 18.26 -3.25 42.41
CA ASP A 70 17.37 -4.32 41.98
C ASP A 70 18.20 -5.55 41.57
N GLY A 71 18.56 -6.39 42.59
CA GLY A 71 19.17 -7.70 42.37
C GLY A 71 20.42 -7.73 41.49
N GLY A 72 21.45 -6.94 41.78
CA GLY A 72 22.69 -6.86 40.97
C GLY A 72 22.70 -5.77 39.90
N TRP A 73 21.63 -5.02 39.82
CA TRP A 73 21.44 -3.89 38.91
C TRP A 73 21.10 -2.63 39.69
N LEU A 74 21.47 -1.48 39.11
CA LEU A 74 20.99 -0.18 39.54
C LEU A 74 20.09 0.41 38.46
N ARG A 75 19.07 1.15 38.89
CA ARG A 75 18.20 1.87 37.96
C ARG A 75 17.89 3.27 38.47
N PHE A 76 17.78 4.21 37.56
CA PHE A 76 17.23 5.51 37.93
C PHE A 76 15.75 5.38 38.27
N ARG A 77 15.32 6.02 39.34
CA ARG A 77 13.89 6.02 39.74
C ARG A 77 13.01 6.67 38.69
N HIS A 78 13.58 7.66 37.99
CA HIS A 78 12.90 8.38 36.89
C HIS A 78 13.87 8.64 35.74
N GLU A 79 13.46 8.38 34.51
CA GLU A 79 14.27 8.65 33.32
C GLU A 79 14.65 10.13 33.18
N ILE A 80 13.76 11.04 33.63
CA ILE A 80 14.04 12.48 33.71
C ILE A 80 15.28 12.76 34.59
N ALA A 81 15.46 12.03 35.69
CA ALA A 81 16.62 12.19 36.56
C ALA A 81 17.91 11.73 35.87
N ARG A 82 17.86 10.58 35.17
CA ARG A 82 18.99 10.11 34.36
C ARG A 82 19.41 11.11 33.30
N LEU A 83 18.44 11.62 32.50
CA LEU A 83 18.71 12.61 31.46
C LEU A 83 19.25 13.93 32.01
N ALA A 84 18.74 14.38 33.18
CA ALA A 84 19.24 15.58 33.85
C ALA A 84 20.72 15.45 34.26
N VAL A 85 21.08 14.30 34.86
CA VAL A 85 22.46 14.00 35.28
C VAL A 85 23.35 13.84 34.04
N ALA A 86 22.97 13.03 33.03
CA ALA A 86 23.75 12.82 31.82
C ALA A 86 24.04 14.12 31.08
N ARG A 87 23.06 15.04 31.00
CA ARG A 87 23.22 16.36 30.37
C ARG A 87 24.12 17.29 31.20
N ALA A 88 24.16 17.14 32.51
CA ALA A 88 24.99 17.93 33.40
C ALA A 88 26.47 17.51 33.37
N VAL A 89 26.80 16.30 32.91
CA VAL A 89 28.18 15.89 32.72
C VAL A 89 28.87 16.85 31.74
N PRO A 90 30.01 17.47 32.08
CA PRO A 90 30.72 18.40 31.23
C PRO A 90 31.08 17.76 29.88
N ALA A 91 30.84 18.49 28.79
CA ALA A 91 31.05 17.98 27.43
C ALA A 91 32.44 17.40 27.17
N HIS A 92 33.50 18.03 27.72
CA HIS A 92 34.89 17.57 27.58
C HIS A 92 35.19 16.27 28.33
N ARG A 93 34.39 15.87 29.32
CA ARG A 93 34.58 14.63 30.10
C ARG A 93 33.82 13.43 29.50
N ARG A 94 32.73 13.68 28.76
CA ARG A 94 31.86 12.63 28.21
C ARG A 94 32.61 11.61 27.35
N PRO A 95 33.47 12.01 26.36
CA PRO A 95 34.16 11.04 25.52
C PRO A 95 35.03 10.06 26.31
N GLY A 96 35.81 10.56 27.28
CA GLY A 96 36.62 9.70 28.16
C GLY A 96 35.80 8.76 29.02
N MET A 97 34.63 9.18 29.51
CA MET A 97 33.72 8.32 30.26
C MET A 97 33.11 7.23 29.36
N HIS A 98 32.65 7.58 28.17
CA HIS A 98 32.14 6.59 27.21
C HIS A 98 33.24 5.61 26.77
N ALA A 99 34.48 6.03 26.59
CA ALA A 99 35.61 5.15 26.30
C ALA A 99 35.84 4.11 27.41
N ARG A 100 35.78 4.52 28.70
CA ARG A 100 35.87 3.59 29.83
C ARG A 100 34.69 2.61 29.88
N ILE A 101 33.46 3.10 29.59
CA ILE A 101 32.27 2.23 29.57
C ILE A 101 32.42 1.22 28.42
N LEU A 102 32.86 1.64 27.24
CA LEU A 102 33.10 0.76 26.09
C LEU A 102 34.11 -0.35 26.43
N ALA A 103 35.24 0.02 27.07
CA ALA A 103 36.24 -0.93 27.48
C ALA A 103 35.69 -1.90 28.54
N GLY A 104 34.94 -1.42 29.54
CA GLY A 104 34.28 -2.25 30.55
C GLY A 104 33.28 -3.24 29.95
N LEU A 105 32.45 -2.79 29.01
CA LEU A 105 31.54 -3.66 28.26
C LEU A 105 32.30 -4.77 27.50
N GLY A 106 33.41 -4.43 26.87
CA GLY A 106 34.28 -5.40 26.18
C GLY A 106 34.86 -6.43 27.14
N LEU A 107 35.36 -6.02 28.29
CA LEU A 107 35.91 -6.92 29.34
C LEU A 107 34.88 -7.88 29.91
N LEU A 108 33.62 -7.43 30.01
CA LEU A 108 32.49 -8.24 30.47
C LEU A 108 31.84 -9.10 29.37
N GLY A 109 32.39 -9.09 28.16
CA GLY A 109 31.90 -9.90 27.04
C GLY A 109 30.52 -9.47 26.52
N CYS A 110 30.23 -8.17 26.50
CA CYS A 110 28.95 -7.65 26.00
C CYS A 110 28.75 -8.05 24.53
N SER A 111 27.64 -8.73 24.25
CA SER A 111 27.23 -9.14 22.91
C SER A 111 26.26 -8.17 22.22
N ASP A 112 25.91 -7.06 22.87
CA ASP A 112 25.04 -6.01 22.31
C ASP A 112 25.85 -5.01 21.49
N ASP A 113 25.98 -5.33 20.18
CA ASP A 113 26.70 -4.48 19.23
C ASP A 113 26.09 -3.06 19.11
N ALA A 114 24.77 -2.88 19.31
CA ALA A 114 24.13 -1.56 19.27
C ALA A 114 24.56 -0.68 20.43
N ARG A 115 24.65 -1.26 21.63
CA ARG A 115 25.16 -0.60 22.83
C ARG A 115 26.65 -0.25 22.69
N MET A 116 27.44 -1.20 22.17
CA MET A 116 28.86 -0.98 21.89
C MET A 116 29.06 0.16 20.90
N ALA A 117 28.31 0.18 19.79
CA ALA A 117 28.37 1.23 18.78
C ALA A 117 28.00 2.61 19.33
N PHE A 118 26.97 2.67 20.21
CA PHE A 118 26.57 3.91 20.85
C PHE A 118 27.68 4.51 21.72
N HIS A 119 28.32 3.69 22.56
CA HIS A 119 29.42 4.17 23.40
C HIS A 119 30.69 4.47 22.60
N ALA A 120 30.96 3.72 21.54
CA ALA A 120 32.07 3.99 20.63
C ALA A 120 31.91 5.35 19.93
N GLU A 121 30.71 5.65 19.40
CA GLU A 121 30.43 6.95 18.78
C GLU A 121 30.60 8.11 19.77
N ALA A 122 30.04 7.95 20.97
CA ALA A 122 30.13 8.97 22.01
C ALA A 122 31.55 9.13 22.59
N ALA A 123 32.40 8.12 22.46
CA ALA A 123 33.83 8.17 22.81
C ALA A 123 34.69 8.77 21.70
N GLY A 124 34.19 8.85 20.44
CA GLY A 124 34.94 9.21 19.25
C GLY A 124 35.86 8.08 18.71
N ASP A 125 35.56 6.82 19.12
CA ASP A 125 36.30 5.64 18.69
C ASP A 125 35.76 5.14 17.33
N GLN A 126 36.22 5.74 16.24
CA GLN A 126 35.78 5.40 14.88
C GLN A 126 36.00 3.93 14.51
N PRO A 127 37.17 3.29 14.82
CA PRO A 127 37.33 1.85 14.57
C PRO A 127 36.29 0.98 15.26
N ALA A 128 35.97 1.25 16.51
CA ALA A 128 34.94 0.51 17.24
C ALA A 128 33.54 0.77 16.68
N VAL A 129 33.19 1.98 16.23
CA VAL A 129 31.96 2.27 15.52
C VAL A 129 31.85 1.43 14.26
N LEU A 130 32.86 1.42 13.41
CA LEU A 130 32.91 0.66 12.17
C LEU A 130 32.85 -0.85 12.37
N HIS A 131 33.30 -1.34 13.55
CA HIS A 131 33.18 -2.74 13.91
C HIS A 131 31.77 -3.10 14.38
N HIS A 132 31.19 -2.33 15.27
CA HIS A 132 29.95 -2.70 15.97
C HIS A 132 28.67 -2.23 15.25
N ALA A 133 28.63 -1.01 14.70
CA ALA A 133 27.42 -0.46 14.11
C ALA A 133 26.90 -1.27 12.91
N PRO A 134 27.71 -1.77 11.95
CA PRO A 134 27.23 -2.59 10.85
C PRO A 134 26.71 -3.97 11.31
N ARG A 135 27.27 -4.52 12.39
CA ARG A 135 26.80 -5.78 13.01
C ARG A 135 25.45 -5.58 13.68
N ALA A 136 25.31 -4.47 14.43
CA ALA A 136 24.04 -4.07 15.01
C ALA A 136 22.97 -3.86 13.93
N ALA A 137 23.31 -3.20 12.81
CA ALA A 137 22.42 -2.99 11.69
C ALA A 137 21.92 -4.32 11.11
N ARG A 138 22.81 -5.26 10.79
CA ARG A 138 22.43 -6.58 10.24
C ARG A 138 21.58 -7.38 11.21
N ARG A 139 21.89 -7.32 12.52
CA ARG A 139 21.09 -7.99 13.56
C ARG A 139 19.70 -7.37 13.66
N ALA A 140 19.58 -6.03 13.65
CA ALA A 140 18.32 -5.32 13.67
C ALA A 140 17.46 -5.65 12.42
N ALA A 141 18.08 -5.66 11.23
CA ALA A 141 17.45 -6.08 9.98
C ALA A 141 16.88 -7.51 10.05
N GLY A 142 17.69 -8.45 10.54
CA GLY A 142 17.27 -9.85 10.73
C GLY A 142 16.17 -10.06 11.78
N LEU A 143 15.84 -9.02 12.57
CA LEU A 143 14.72 -8.98 13.52
C LEU A 143 13.56 -8.11 13.04
N GLY A 144 13.56 -7.70 11.75
CA GLY A 144 12.53 -6.82 11.20
C GLY A 144 12.61 -5.34 11.67
N ALA A 145 13.62 -4.98 12.48
CA ALA A 145 13.79 -3.61 13.00
C ALA A 145 14.53 -2.71 11.99
N HIS A 146 14.00 -2.57 10.77
CA HIS A 146 14.64 -1.90 9.63
C HIS A 146 14.96 -0.42 9.87
N ARG A 147 14.13 0.31 10.62
CA ARG A 147 14.42 1.71 10.99
C ARG A 147 15.64 1.83 11.90
N GLU A 148 15.81 0.89 12.83
CA GLU A 148 17.00 0.81 13.67
C GLU A 148 18.23 0.39 12.85
N ALA A 149 18.08 -0.58 11.94
CA ALA A 149 19.14 -1.00 11.02
C ALA A 149 19.66 0.19 10.19
N ALA A 150 18.78 0.96 9.59
CA ALA A 150 19.14 2.18 8.87
C ALA A 150 19.91 3.17 9.75
N ALA A 151 19.44 3.43 10.97
CA ALA A 151 20.11 4.33 11.91
C ALA A 151 21.54 3.84 12.28
N GLN A 152 21.74 2.53 12.39
CA GLN A 152 23.07 1.96 12.65
C GLN A 152 24.00 2.06 11.43
N PHE A 153 23.49 1.89 10.19
CA PHE A 153 24.26 2.15 8.98
C PHE A 153 24.63 3.64 8.85
N GLU A 154 23.69 4.55 9.11
CA GLU A 154 23.96 5.99 9.13
C GLU A 154 25.03 6.36 10.17
N ARG A 155 25.00 5.71 11.35
CA ARG A 155 26.06 5.87 12.38
C ARG A 155 27.42 5.45 11.85
N ALA A 156 27.52 4.28 11.23
CA ALA A 156 28.78 3.78 10.66
C ALA A 156 29.32 4.70 9.56
N LEU A 157 28.45 5.21 8.69
CA LEU A 157 28.83 6.10 7.59
C LEU A 157 29.47 7.40 8.05
N ARG A 158 29.10 7.94 9.23
CA ARG A 158 29.75 9.11 9.81
C ARG A 158 31.23 8.90 10.10
N CYS A 159 31.67 7.66 10.22
CA CYS A 159 33.06 7.27 10.52
C CYS A 159 33.81 6.63 9.33
N ALA A 160 33.11 6.32 8.23
CA ALA A 160 33.67 5.51 7.12
C ALA A 160 34.47 6.29 6.08
N ALA A 161 34.71 7.60 6.27
CA ALA A 161 35.34 8.45 5.26
C ALA A 161 36.76 8.02 4.86
N ALA A 162 37.42 7.16 5.63
CA ALA A 162 38.80 6.73 5.39
C ALA A 162 38.94 5.55 4.40
N ASP A 163 37.86 4.74 4.22
CA ASP A 163 37.88 3.55 3.35
C ASP A 163 36.67 3.55 2.41
N PRO A 164 36.85 3.88 1.13
CA PRO A 164 35.76 3.90 0.15
C PRO A 164 34.99 2.58 0.00
N ASN A 165 35.68 1.42 0.13
CA ASN A 165 35.05 0.11 0.00
C ASN A 165 34.11 -0.19 1.19
N VAL A 166 34.55 0.16 2.40
CA VAL A 166 33.73 0.08 3.60
C VAL A 166 32.50 0.99 3.46
N ALA A 167 32.72 2.24 3.04
CA ALA A 167 31.64 3.20 2.83
C ALA A 167 30.63 2.70 1.78
N ALA A 168 31.09 2.15 0.66
CA ALA A 168 30.22 1.59 -0.39
C ALA A 168 29.31 0.49 0.16
N GLY A 169 29.86 -0.48 0.90
CA GLY A 169 29.05 -1.56 1.51
C GLY A 169 28.06 -1.07 2.56
N LEU A 170 28.40 -0.01 3.28
CA LEU A 170 27.47 0.62 4.24
C LEU A 170 26.34 1.37 3.54
N TYR A 171 26.62 2.05 2.43
CA TYR A 171 25.60 2.70 1.60
C TYR A 171 24.66 1.69 0.94
N ASP A 172 25.15 0.53 0.47
CA ASP A 172 24.30 -0.56 -0.04
C ASP A 172 23.34 -1.06 1.04
N GLY A 173 23.87 -1.34 2.25
CA GLY A 173 23.05 -1.75 3.39
C GLY A 173 22.01 -0.68 3.76
N LEU A 174 22.43 0.60 3.82
CA LEU A 174 21.52 1.69 4.10
C LEU A 174 20.41 1.82 3.04
N ALA A 175 20.77 1.76 1.75
CA ALA A 175 19.81 1.84 0.65
C ALA A 175 18.75 0.73 0.74
N HIS A 176 19.16 -0.49 1.09
CA HIS A 176 18.24 -1.60 1.29
C HIS A 176 17.24 -1.31 2.43
N GLU A 177 17.73 -0.92 3.60
CA GLU A 177 16.87 -0.67 4.77
C GLU A 177 15.93 0.52 4.56
N LEU A 178 16.42 1.59 3.93
CA LEU A 178 15.61 2.76 3.59
C LEU A 178 14.49 2.41 2.62
N ARG A 179 14.74 1.52 1.65
CA ARG A 179 13.72 1.02 0.73
C ARG A 179 12.63 0.23 1.47
N VAL A 180 13.02 -0.63 2.40
CA VAL A 180 12.07 -1.43 3.20
C VAL A 180 11.16 -0.54 4.05
N VAL A 181 11.71 0.54 4.63
CA VAL A 181 10.91 1.48 5.44
C VAL A 181 10.20 2.57 4.63
N GLY A 182 10.17 2.47 3.28
CA GLY A 182 9.44 3.41 2.43
C GLY A 182 10.15 4.76 2.17
N ARG A 183 11.39 4.95 2.64
CA ARG A 183 12.20 6.15 2.37
C ARG A 183 12.90 6.05 1.01
N TYR A 184 12.12 5.92 -0.06
CA TYR A 184 12.63 5.56 -1.40
C TYR A 184 13.60 6.58 -1.98
N ARG A 185 13.38 7.89 -1.78
CA ARG A 185 14.30 8.93 -2.24
C ARG A 185 15.67 8.77 -1.59
N ASP A 186 15.69 8.62 -0.28
CA ASP A 186 16.93 8.46 0.47
C ASP A 186 17.62 7.14 0.09
N ALA A 187 16.83 6.08 -0.21
CA ALA A 187 17.35 4.81 -0.70
C ALA A 187 18.06 4.95 -2.07
N VAL A 188 17.50 5.73 -2.99
CA VAL A 188 18.13 6.01 -4.29
C VAL A 188 19.40 6.80 -4.08
N GLU A 189 19.40 7.87 -3.27
CA GLU A 189 20.57 8.68 -2.97
C GLU A 189 21.70 7.83 -2.37
N ALA A 190 21.38 6.96 -1.40
CA ALA A 190 22.36 6.04 -0.81
C ALA A 190 22.90 5.04 -1.85
N GLY A 191 22.03 4.46 -2.68
CA GLY A 191 22.44 3.55 -3.74
C GLY A 191 23.33 4.21 -4.80
N GLU A 192 23.08 5.46 -5.18
CA GLU A 192 23.91 6.23 -6.09
C GLU A 192 25.30 6.52 -5.49
N GLN A 193 25.39 6.77 -4.18
CA GLN A 193 26.68 6.90 -3.47
C GLN A 193 27.45 5.56 -3.50
N ALA A 194 26.79 4.45 -3.18
CA ALA A 194 27.39 3.13 -3.26
C ALA A 194 27.93 2.84 -4.68
N LEU A 195 27.10 3.09 -5.69
CA LEU A 195 27.45 2.89 -7.10
C LEU A 195 28.69 3.68 -7.53
N GLY A 196 28.78 4.96 -7.14
CA GLY A 196 29.93 5.80 -7.40
C GLY A 196 31.22 5.24 -6.80
N LEU A 197 31.15 4.75 -5.57
CA LEU A 197 32.29 4.16 -4.85
C LEU A 197 32.70 2.80 -5.43
N TRP A 198 31.76 1.91 -5.77
CA TRP A 198 32.08 0.62 -6.40
C TRP A 198 32.71 0.78 -7.78
N ARG A 199 32.28 1.77 -8.57
CA ARG A 199 32.91 2.12 -9.85
C ARG A 199 34.36 2.59 -9.66
N GLN A 200 34.64 3.42 -8.64
CA GLN A 200 35.99 3.84 -8.30
C GLN A 200 36.85 2.66 -7.83
N ALA A 201 36.29 1.74 -7.09
CA ALA A 201 36.96 0.51 -6.64
C ALA A 201 37.20 -0.52 -7.76
N GLY A 202 36.47 -0.41 -8.87
CA GLY A 202 36.52 -1.39 -9.96
C GLY A 202 35.81 -2.72 -9.62
N ASP A 203 34.99 -2.77 -8.56
CA ASP A 203 34.23 -3.96 -8.18
C ASP A 203 32.96 -4.09 -9.02
N ARG A 204 33.12 -4.77 -10.15
CA ARG A 204 32.02 -4.96 -11.14
C ARG A 204 30.87 -5.78 -10.60
N VAL A 205 31.11 -6.72 -9.69
CA VAL A 205 30.05 -7.55 -9.09
C VAL A 205 29.16 -6.69 -8.22
N ARG A 206 29.75 -5.91 -7.33
CA ARG A 206 29.03 -4.97 -6.46
C ARG A 206 28.37 -3.85 -7.24
N GLU A 207 29.04 -3.30 -8.26
CA GLU A 207 28.43 -2.33 -9.18
C GLU A 207 27.12 -2.85 -9.78
N GLY A 208 27.14 -4.08 -10.32
CA GLY A 208 25.96 -4.70 -10.93
C GLY A 208 24.83 -4.98 -9.94
N ASP A 209 25.17 -5.47 -8.74
CA ASP A 209 24.16 -5.72 -7.70
C ASP A 209 23.53 -4.43 -7.17
N THR A 210 24.33 -3.38 -6.99
CA THR A 210 23.82 -2.04 -6.61
C THR A 210 22.90 -1.47 -7.68
N LEU A 211 23.22 -1.59 -8.97
CA LEU A 211 22.34 -1.17 -10.08
C LEU A 211 21.01 -1.93 -10.08
N ARG A 212 21.06 -3.24 -9.84
CA ARG A 212 19.85 -4.07 -9.69
C ARG A 212 18.98 -3.58 -8.52
N ASN A 213 19.58 -3.30 -7.37
CA ASN A 213 18.87 -2.80 -6.19
C ASN A 213 18.28 -1.40 -6.40
N LEU A 214 19.01 -0.52 -7.09
CA LEU A 214 18.51 0.80 -7.50
C LEU A 214 17.24 0.68 -8.36
N SER A 215 17.18 -0.28 -9.27
CA SER A 215 16.00 -0.53 -10.10
C SER A 215 14.73 -0.81 -9.26
N TYR A 216 14.83 -1.46 -8.09
CA TYR A 216 13.68 -1.64 -7.18
C TYR A 216 13.27 -0.33 -6.50
N ALA A 217 14.22 0.47 -6.02
CA ALA A 217 13.93 1.74 -5.37
C ALA A 217 13.29 2.75 -6.35
N LEU A 218 13.78 2.79 -7.59
CA LEU A 218 13.24 3.61 -8.69
C LEU A 218 11.81 3.21 -9.05
N LEU A 219 11.50 1.90 -9.08
CA LEU A 219 10.14 1.42 -9.28
C LEU A 219 9.19 1.95 -8.21
N SER A 220 9.58 1.85 -6.94
CA SER A 220 8.77 2.33 -5.83
C SER A 220 8.55 3.86 -5.84
N MET A 221 9.43 4.60 -6.52
CA MET A 221 9.27 6.05 -6.76
C MET A 221 8.42 6.37 -8.00
N GLY A 222 8.01 5.38 -8.79
CA GLY A 222 7.29 5.58 -10.04
C GLY A 222 8.17 6.15 -11.17
N ARG A 223 9.50 5.92 -11.15
CA ARG A 223 10.44 6.40 -12.17
C ARG A 223 10.68 5.34 -13.24
N GLY A 224 9.63 4.97 -13.96
CA GLY A 224 9.59 3.84 -14.89
C GLY A 224 10.75 3.72 -15.88
N PRO A 225 11.07 4.75 -16.69
CA PRO A 225 12.18 4.70 -17.63
C PRO A 225 13.54 4.39 -16.97
N ASP A 226 13.77 4.91 -15.76
CA ASP A 226 15.00 4.70 -15.02
C ASP A 226 15.09 3.27 -14.46
N VAL A 227 13.94 2.62 -14.18
CA VAL A 227 13.87 1.22 -13.75
C VAL A 227 14.50 0.29 -14.78
N VAL A 228 14.12 0.44 -16.05
CA VAL A 228 14.63 -0.38 -17.15
C VAL A 228 16.11 -0.08 -17.36
N ALA A 229 16.50 1.21 -17.42
CA ALA A 229 17.86 1.61 -17.63
C ALA A 229 18.82 1.06 -16.55
N ALA A 230 18.43 1.10 -15.26
CA ALA A 230 19.22 0.54 -14.18
C ALA A 230 19.34 -0.99 -14.25
N ALA A 231 18.26 -1.69 -14.61
CA ALA A 231 18.29 -3.13 -14.77
C ALA A 231 19.13 -3.58 -15.98
N GLU A 232 19.07 -2.86 -17.10
CA GLU A 232 19.94 -3.09 -18.28
C GLU A 232 21.41 -2.86 -17.96
N ALA A 233 21.71 -1.77 -17.26
CA ALA A 233 23.06 -1.47 -16.83
C ALA A 233 23.63 -2.57 -15.91
N ALA A 234 22.79 -3.13 -15.00
CA ALA A 234 23.22 -4.24 -14.14
C ALA A 234 23.62 -5.47 -14.99
N VAL A 235 22.81 -5.87 -15.96
CA VAL A 235 23.13 -6.98 -16.87
C VAL A 235 24.40 -6.68 -17.67
N THR A 236 24.51 -5.49 -18.25
CA THR A 236 25.69 -5.07 -19.05
C THR A 236 26.99 -5.16 -18.25
N VAL A 237 26.93 -4.83 -16.96
CA VAL A 237 28.10 -4.88 -16.06
C VAL A 237 28.46 -6.31 -15.70
N LEU A 238 27.46 -7.19 -15.46
CA LEU A 238 27.68 -8.54 -14.92
C LEU A 238 27.90 -9.59 -16.02
N GLU A 239 27.31 -9.46 -17.21
CA GLU A 239 27.36 -10.46 -18.28
C GLU A 239 28.80 -10.84 -18.68
N PRO A 240 29.79 -9.92 -18.80
CA PRO A 240 31.17 -10.27 -19.11
C PRO A 240 31.88 -11.09 -18.02
N LEU A 241 31.34 -11.17 -16.81
CA LEU A 241 31.94 -11.90 -15.68
C LEU A 241 31.58 -13.40 -15.69
N GLY A 242 30.69 -13.81 -16.61
CA GLY A 242 30.22 -15.18 -16.70
C GLY A 242 28.99 -15.49 -15.82
N PRO A 243 28.54 -16.75 -15.77
CA PRO A 243 27.34 -17.16 -15.07
C PRO A 243 27.54 -17.13 -13.55
N THR A 244 27.02 -16.09 -12.90
CA THR A 244 27.01 -15.91 -11.45
C THR A 244 25.58 -15.76 -10.93
N ALA A 245 25.39 -15.92 -9.62
CA ALA A 245 24.09 -15.69 -8.99
C ALA A 245 23.61 -14.24 -9.14
N GLU A 246 24.54 -13.29 -9.09
CA GLU A 246 24.28 -11.86 -9.30
C GLU A 246 23.76 -11.61 -10.72
N LEU A 247 24.35 -12.25 -11.74
CA LEU A 247 23.89 -12.14 -13.12
C LEU A 247 22.48 -12.76 -13.27
N ALA A 248 22.21 -13.90 -12.63
CA ALA A 248 20.89 -14.51 -12.64
C ALA A 248 19.83 -13.56 -12.05
N ARG A 249 20.12 -12.93 -10.91
CA ARG A 249 19.27 -11.90 -10.27
C ARG A 249 19.08 -10.67 -11.17
N ALA A 250 20.13 -10.24 -11.85
CA ALA A 250 20.06 -9.09 -12.78
C ALA A 250 19.15 -9.42 -13.98
N TYR A 251 19.26 -10.59 -14.58
CA TYR A 251 18.36 -11.03 -15.65
C TYR A 251 16.92 -11.17 -15.17
N ALA A 252 16.67 -11.75 -14.00
CA ALA A 252 15.33 -11.85 -13.41
C ALA A 252 14.72 -10.45 -13.19
N ARG A 253 15.51 -9.50 -12.69
CA ARG A 253 15.09 -8.12 -12.49
C ARG A 253 14.79 -7.41 -13.82
N LEU A 254 15.64 -7.56 -14.84
CA LEU A 254 15.40 -6.99 -16.17
C LEU A 254 14.17 -7.61 -16.82
N ALA A 255 13.97 -8.93 -16.69
CA ALA A 255 12.75 -9.59 -17.15
C ALA A 255 11.49 -8.98 -16.50
N ALA A 256 11.52 -8.78 -15.18
CA ALA A 256 10.43 -8.15 -14.46
C ALA A 256 10.18 -6.69 -14.93
N ALA A 257 11.24 -5.92 -15.15
CA ALA A 257 11.13 -4.57 -15.68
C ALA A 257 10.46 -4.57 -17.07
N ARG A 258 10.91 -5.43 -17.98
CA ARG A 258 10.31 -5.56 -19.34
C ARG A 258 8.83 -5.98 -19.29
N MET A 259 8.48 -6.89 -18.38
CA MET A 259 7.09 -7.32 -18.16
C MET A 259 6.19 -6.14 -17.77
N LEU A 260 6.64 -5.26 -16.86
CA LEU A 260 5.88 -4.08 -16.42
C LEU A 260 5.60 -3.11 -17.58
N PHE A 261 6.50 -3.01 -18.55
CA PHE A 261 6.32 -2.21 -19.76
C PHE A 261 5.65 -2.97 -20.91
N SER A 262 5.00 -4.10 -20.62
CA SER A 262 4.28 -4.92 -21.59
C SER A 262 5.15 -5.51 -22.73
N GLU A 263 6.46 -5.62 -22.51
CA GLU A 263 7.40 -6.27 -23.40
C GLU A 263 7.52 -7.77 -23.09
N HIS A 264 6.38 -8.47 -23.10
CA HIS A 264 6.25 -9.82 -22.55
C HIS A 264 7.14 -10.87 -23.21
N LEU A 265 7.39 -10.78 -24.54
CA LEU A 265 8.26 -11.75 -25.22
C LEU A 265 9.72 -11.59 -24.78
N ALA A 266 10.21 -10.35 -24.65
CA ALA A 266 11.54 -10.08 -24.13
C ALA A 266 11.65 -10.51 -22.63
N ALA A 267 10.61 -10.28 -21.86
CA ALA A 267 10.55 -10.72 -20.46
C ALA A 267 10.65 -12.24 -20.33
N ILE A 268 9.95 -13.02 -21.17
CA ILE A 268 10.04 -14.49 -21.20
C ILE A 268 11.47 -14.96 -21.51
N GLU A 269 12.09 -14.39 -22.55
CA GLU A 269 13.45 -14.75 -22.96
C GLU A 269 14.46 -14.47 -21.84
N LEU A 270 14.42 -13.29 -21.21
CA LEU A 270 15.30 -12.92 -20.11
C LEU A 270 15.06 -13.79 -18.86
N ALA A 271 13.81 -14.10 -18.56
CA ALA A 271 13.47 -14.99 -17.45
C ALA A 271 14.02 -16.42 -17.68
N MET A 272 13.97 -16.94 -18.90
CA MET A 272 14.59 -18.22 -19.25
C MET A 272 16.12 -18.19 -19.11
N ARG A 273 16.76 -17.09 -19.48
CA ARG A 273 18.21 -16.91 -19.25
C ARG A 273 18.55 -16.91 -17.76
N ALA A 274 17.76 -16.20 -16.96
CA ALA A 274 17.91 -16.18 -15.50
C ALA A 274 17.80 -17.58 -14.91
N GLN A 275 16.78 -18.37 -15.30
CA GLN A 275 16.58 -19.73 -14.84
C GLN A 275 17.74 -20.66 -15.22
N ALA A 276 18.24 -20.57 -16.46
CA ALA A 276 19.35 -21.37 -16.94
C ALA A 276 20.65 -21.18 -16.12
N ILE A 277 20.84 -19.98 -15.54
CA ILE A 277 21.96 -19.68 -14.66
C ILE A 277 21.64 -20.03 -13.20
N ALA A 278 20.42 -19.72 -12.73
CA ALA A 278 20.02 -19.86 -11.34
C ALA A 278 19.89 -21.34 -10.91
N GLU A 279 19.32 -22.22 -11.75
CA GLU A 279 19.10 -23.63 -11.43
C GLU A 279 20.39 -24.37 -11.07
N PRO A 280 21.44 -24.39 -11.90
CA PRO A 280 22.68 -25.09 -11.58
C PRO A 280 23.47 -24.49 -10.42
N LEU A 281 23.28 -23.20 -10.14
CA LEU A 281 23.95 -22.50 -9.02
C LEU A 281 23.18 -22.58 -7.70
N GLY A 282 21.93 -23.09 -7.71
CA GLY A 282 21.07 -23.07 -6.54
C GLY A 282 20.67 -21.68 -6.07
N ALA A 283 20.63 -20.68 -6.97
CA ALA A 283 20.19 -19.33 -6.68
C ALA A 283 18.65 -19.26 -6.69
N LEU A 284 18.04 -19.81 -5.62
CA LEU A 284 16.60 -20.08 -5.54
C LEU A 284 15.76 -18.81 -5.57
N ASP A 285 16.26 -17.70 -5.06
CA ASP A 285 15.64 -16.37 -5.13
C ASP A 285 15.51 -15.89 -6.59
N ALA A 286 16.59 -15.93 -7.36
CA ALA A 286 16.57 -15.60 -8.78
C ALA A 286 15.70 -16.56 -9.61
N LEU A 287 15.69 -17.85 -9.25
CA LEU A 287 14.87 -18.87 -9.91
C LEU A 287 13.38 -18.58 -9.69
N SER A 288 12.96 -18.32 -8.45
CA SER A 288 11.56 -18.00 -8.13
C SER A 288 11.11 -16.73 -8.83
N ASP A 289 11.90 -15.67 -8.78
CA ASP A 289 11.60 -14.39 -9.46
C ASP A 289 11.44 -14.58 -10.98
N ALA A 290 12.35 -15.33 -11.60
CA ALA A 290 12.32 -15.57 -13.04
C ALA A 290 11.10 -16.43 -13.45
N LEU A 291 10.80 -17.49 -12.71
CA LEU A 291 9.62 -18.32 -12.94
C LEU A 291 8.31 -17.51 -12.81
N SER A 292 8.21 -16.69 -11.79
CA SER A 292 7.05 -15.84 -11.53
C SER A 292 6.83 -14.84 -12.67
N THR A 293 7.89 -14.17 -13.10
CA THR A 293 7.87 -13.21 -14.23
C THR A 293 7.52 -13.89 -15.56
N GLN A 294 8.11 -15.06 -15.83
CA GLN A 294 7.78 -15.86 -17.02
C GLN A 294 6.31 -16.24 -17.04
N GLY A 295 5.79 -16.72 -15.90
CA GLY A 295 4.38 -17.10 -15.78
C GLY A 295 3.41 -15.96 -16.03
N CYS A 296 3.67 -14.79 -15.45
CA CYS A 296 2.87 -13.59 -15.72
C CYS A 296 2.91 -13.21 -17.21
N SER A 297 4.08 -13.18 -17.81
CA SER A 297 4.25 -12.81 -19.23
C SER A 297 3.60 -13.80 -20.19
N LEU A 298 3.68 -15.12 -19.90
CA LEU A 298 2.97 -16.14 -20.67
C LEU A 298 1.45 -15.97 -20.59
N ALA A 299 0.91 -15.71 -19.38
CA ALA A 299 -0.52 -15.47 -19.21
C ALA A 299 -1.02 -14.25 -20.00
N ARG A 300 -0.20 -13.22 -20.12
CA ARG A 300 -0.48 -11.99 -20.88
C ARG A 300 -0.39 -12.18 -22.40
N THR A 301 0.40 -13.15 -22.86
CA THR A 301 0.49 -13.50 -24.29
C THR A 301 -0.48 -14.61 -24.71
N GLY A 302 -1.39 -15.02 -23.84
CA GLY A 302 -2.40 -16.05 -24.10
C GLY A 302 -1.95 -17.49 -23.84
N GLY A 303 -0.78 -17.67 -23.22
CA GLY A 303 -0.26 -18.98 -22.85
C GLY A 303 -0.63 -19.42 -21.43
N GLU A 304 -0.27 -20.65 -21.07
CA GLU A 304 -0.46 -21.25 -19.74
C GLU A 304 0.66 -20.79 -18.78
N GLY A 305 0.43 -19.70 -18.04
CA GLY A 305 1.44 -19.09 -17.17
C GLY A 305 1.37 -19.50 -15.70
N THR A 306 0.18 -19.88 -15.21
CA THR A 306 -0.04 -20.10 -13.75
C THR A 306 0.76 -21.27 -13.17
N GLY A 307 1.11 -22.26 -13.99
CA GLY A 307 1.98 -23.38 -13.59
C GLY A 307 3.38 -22.92 -13.20
N HIS A 308 3.95 -21.96 -13.92
CA HIS A 308 5.26 -21.37 -13.62
C HIS A 308 5.24 -20.60 -12.31
N ILE A 309 4.18 -19.79 -12.08
CA ILE A 309 4.06 -19.01 -10.84
C ILE A 309 3.86 -19.92 -9.62
N ARG A 310 3.10 -21.02 -9.77
CA ARG A 310 2.99 -22.04 -8.69
C ARG A 310 4.32 -22.67 -8.38
N ARG A 311 5.11 -23.06 -9.42
CA ARG A 311 6.47 -23.56 -9.20
C ARG A 311 7.36 -22.53 -8.50
N ALA A 312 7.23 -21.23 -8.85
CA ALA A 312 7.92 -20.15 -8.16
C ALA A 312 7.56 -20.11 -6.67
N LEU A 313 6.27 -20.23 -6.35
CA LEU A 313 5.77 -20.27 -4.97
C LEU A 313 6.34 -21.49 -4.21
N ASP A 314 6.32 -22.67 -4.82
CA ASP A 314 6.85 -23.90 -4.19
C ASP A 314 8.36 -23.77 -3.90
N VAL A 315 9.14 -23.20 -4.84
CA VAL A 315 10.57 -22.93 -4.66
C VAL A 315 10.79 -21.97 -3.51
N ALA A 316 10.04 -20.86 -3.49
CA ALA A 316 10.18 -19.84 -2.46
C ALA A 316 9.81 -20.35 -1.06
N LEU A 317 8.69 -21.08 -0.92
CA LEU A 317 8.27 -21.69 0.35
C LEU A 317 9.30 -22.69 0.87
N SER A 318 9.81 -23.56 -0.02
CA SER A 318 10.81 -24.58 0.37
C SER A 318 12.14 -24.00 0.81
N ALA A 319 12.48 -22.81 0.33
CA ALA A 319 13.72 -22.09 0.63
C ALA A 319 13.58 -21.02 1.73
N GLY A 320 12.37 -20.78 2.25
CA GLY A 320 12.12 -19.74 3.26
C GLY A 320 12.36 -18.32 2.73
N LEU A 321 11.98 -18.06 1.47
CA LEU A 321 12.17 -16.77 0.79
C LEU A 321 10.88 -15.94 0.86
N ASP A 322 10.64 -15.29 1.97
CA ASP A 322 9.36 -14.65 2.29
C ASP A 322 8.92 -13.61 1.25
N SER A 323 9.85 -12.79 0.75
CA SER A 323 9.57 -11.78 -0.29
C SER A 323 9.09 -12.42 -1.59
N GLU A 324 9.73 -13.50 -2.03
CA GLU A 324 9.39 -14.26 -3.23
C GLU A 324 8.06 -14.99 -3.08
N VAL A 325 7.74 -15.47 -1.87
CA VAL A 325 6.42 -16.05 -1.55
C VAL A 325 5.33 -15.00 -1.69
N GLY A 326 5.49 -13.82 -1.06
CA GLY A 326 4.54 -12.73 -1.17
C GLY A 326 4.33 -12.27 -2.62
N ARG A 327 5.40 -12.21 -3.39
CA ARG A 327 5.37 -11.89 -4.82
C ARG A 327 4.61 -12.94 -5.64
N ALA A 328 4.85 -14.22 -5.39
CA ALA A 328 4.20 -15.32 -6.11
C ALA A 328 2.69 -15.35 -5.83
N PHE A 329 2.25 -15.15 -4.58
CA PHE A 329 0.84 -15.01 -4.24
C PHE A 329 0.20 -13.81 -4.95
N SER A 330 0.86 -12.64 -4.93
CA SER A 330 0.38 -11.44 -5.61
C SER A 330 0.22 -11.66 -7.11
N ASN A 331 1.19 -12.31 -7.76
CA ASN A 331 1.16 -12.59 -9.19
C ASN A 331 0.10 -13.64 -9.55
N LEU A 332 -0.11 -14.68 -8.74
CA LEU A 332 -1.21 -15.64 -8.94
C LEU A 332 -2.56 -14.94 -8.84
N TYR A 333 -2.77 -14.11 -7.82
CA TYR A 333 -3.99 -13.33 -7.69
C TYR A 333 -4.22 -12.46 -8.92
N TYR A 334 -3.23 -11.65 -9.30
CA TYR A 334 -3.29 -10.75 -10.44
C TYR A 334 -3.63 -11.49 -11.75
N VAL A 335 -2.95 -12.60 -12.06
CA VAL A 335 -3.19 -13.36 -13.29
C VAL A 335 -4.62 -13.90 -13.34
N TYR A 336 -5.11 -14.51 -12.26
CA TYR A 336 -6.47 -15.02 -12.22
C TYR A 336 -7.51 -13.90 -12.30
N ALA A 337 -7.34 -12.80 -11.56
CA ALA A 337 -8.26 -11.67 -11.54
C ALA A 337 -8.30 -10.93 -12.91
N SER A 338 -7.14 -10.76 -13.57
CA SER A 338 -7.06 -10.15 -14.89
C SER A 338 -7.81 -10.97 -15.95
N GLN A 339 -7.82 -12.30 -15.83
CA GLN A 339 -8.57 -13.23 -16.67
C GLN A 339 -10.05 -13.39 -16.26
N ARG A 340 -10.53 -12.63 -15.26
CA ARG A 340 -11.90 -12.74 -14.70
C ARG A 340 -12.19 -14.08 -14.01
N ARG A 341 -11.18 -14.77 -13.54
CA ARG A 341 -11.27 -16.01 -12.77
C ARG A 341 -11.25 -15.68 -11.27
N PHE A 342 -12.25 -14.93 -10.83
CA PHE A 342 -12.28 -14.35 -9.49
C PHE A 342 -12.36 -15.40 -8.36
N ALA A 343 -13.00 -16.54 -8.59
CA ALA A 343 -13.09 -17.60 -7.60
C ALA A 343 -11.74 -18.24 -7.29
N GLU A 344 -10.90 -18.42 -8.33
CA GLU A 344 -9.54 -18.93 -8.14
C GLU A 344 -8.62 -17.85 -7.55
N ALA A 345 -8.79 -16.59 -7.95
CA ALA A 345 -8.03 -15.47 -7.38
C ALA A 345 -8.25 -15.37 -5.87
N GLU A 346 -9.50 -15.48 -5.39
CA GLU A 346 -9.85 -15.32 -3.98
C GLU A 346 -9.16 -16.35 -3.06
N ARG A 347 -8.84 -17.56 -3.55
CA ARG A 347 -8.06 -18.54 -2.80
C ARG A 347 -6.65 -18.03 -2.52
N TYR A 348 -5.98 -17.50 -3.55
CA TYR A 348 -4.63 -16.95 -3.41
C TYR A 348 -4.60 -15.63 -2.63
N PHE A 349 -5.71 -14.88 -2.60
CA PHE A 349 -5.85 -13.72 -1.72
C PHE A 349 -5.82 -14.12 -0.25
N THR A 350 -6.65 -15.09 0.14
CA THR A 350 -6.76 -15.53 1.54
C THR A 350 -5.43 -16.07 2.06
N ASP A 351 -4.83 -17.00 1.30
CA ASP A 351 -3.55 -17.62 1.67
C ASP A 351 -2.41 -16.60 1.66
N GLY A 352 -2.39 -15.72 0.64
CA GLY A 352 -1.35 -14.73 0.45
C GLY A 352 -1.36 -13.62 1.51
N VAL A 353 -2.54 -13.08 1.86
CA VAL A 353 -2.65 -12.08 2.92
C VAL A 353 -2.28 -12.69 4.26
N GLY A 354 -2.77 -13.90 4.57
CA GLY A 354 -2.40 -14.60 5.81
C GLY A 354 -0.89 -14.77 5.94
N TYR A 355 -0.23 -15.26 4.90
CA TYR A 355 1.22 -15.39 4.89
C TYR A 355 1.95 -14.05 5.03
N CYS A 356 1.53 -13.05 4.26
CA CYS A 356 2.18 -11.74 4.28
C CYS A 356 2.02 -11.03 5.63
N ASP A 357 0.87 -11.14 6.29
CA ASP A 357 0.63 -10.55 7.61
C ASP A 357 1.43 -11.27 8.71
N GLU A 358 1.63 -12.61 8.61
CA GLU A 358 2.46 -13.38 9.53
C GLU A 358 3.97 -13.08 9.40
N HIS A 359 4.42 -12.60 8.23
CA HIS A 359 5.83 -12.34 7.92
C HIS A 359 6.15 -10.84 7.73
N ASP A 360 5.26 -9.93 8.16
CA ASP A 360 5.44 -8.47 8.08
C ASP A 360 5.74 -7.96 6.65
N LEU A 361 5.10 -8.56 5.63
CA LEU A 361 5.27 -8.21 4.22
C LEU A 361 4.24 -7.17 3.76
N ASP A 362 4.17 -6.02 4.41
CA ASP A 362 3.18 -4.96 4.22
C ASP A 362 2.99 -4.53 2.75
N THR A 363 4.08 -4.52 1.98
CA THR A 363 4.07 -4.16 0.55
C THR A 363 3.19 -5.11 -0.27
N TYR A 364 3.31 -6.43 -0.04
CA TYR A 364 2.53 -7.44 -0.76
C TYR A 364 1.09 -7.52 -0.24
N THR A 365 0.88 -7.33 1.06
CA THR A 365 -0.47 -7.17 1.63
C THR A 365 -1.19 -5.98 0.99
N ALA A 366 -0.53 -4.83 0.84
CA ALA A 366 -1.09 -3.66 0.18
C ALA A 366 -1.42 -3.92 -1.30
N HIS A 367 -0.53 -4.62 -2.02
CA HIS A 367 -0.76 -5.01 -3.41
C HIS A 367 -1.99 -5.93 -3.56
N LEU A 368 -2.03 -7.02 -2.79
CA LEU A 368 -3.15 -7.98 -2.79
C LEU A 368 -4.49 -7.30 -2.47
N ARG A 369 -4.53 -6.43 -1.46
CA ARG A 369 -5.74 -5.68 -1.09
C ARG A 369 -6.18 -4.72 -2.20
N GLY A 370 -5.25 -4.03 -2.86
CA GLY A 370 -5.52 -3.15 -3.99
C GLY A 370 -6.10 -3.89 -5.19
N GLU A 371 -5.50 -5.01 -5.57
CA GLU A 371 -6.00 -5.86 -6.66
C GLU A 371 -7.37 -6.49 -6.33
N ARG A 372 -7.60 -6.85 -5.07
CA ARG A 372 -8.93 -7.31 -4.63
C ARG A 372 -9.98 -6.21 -4.71
N ALA A 373 -9.63 -4.98 -4.39
CA ALA A 373 -10.55 -3.85 -4.53
C ALA A 373 -10.99 -3.66 -5.99
N LEU A 374 -10.07 -3.83 -6.96
CA LEU A 374 -10.40 -3.84 -8.39
C LEU A 374 -11.31 -5.01 -8.78
N ALA A 375 -11.08 -6.20 -8.24
CA ALA A 375 -11.95 -7.36 -8.49
C ALA A 375 -13.36 -7.17 -7.91
N LEU A 376 -13.48 -6.60 -6.72
CA LEU A 376 -14.76 -6.24 -6.10
C LEU A 376 -15.51 -5.17 -6.90
N GLU A 377 -14.81 -4.18 -7.43
CA GLU A 377 -15.38 -3.16 -8.32
C GLU A 377 -15.97 -3.81 -9.57
N ARG A 378 -15.23 -4.69 -10.25
CA ARG A 378 -15.67 -5.40 -11.47
C ARG A 378 -16.85 -6.33 -11.23
N THR A 379 -16.90 -6.96 -10.06
CA THR A 379 -17.99 -7.88 -9.68
C THR A 379 -19.22 -7.17 -9.10
N GLY A 380 -19.26 -5.83 -9.09
CA GLY A 380 -20.39 -5.04 -8.61
C GLY A 380 -20.50 -4.95 -7.08
N ARG A 381 -19.51 -5.44 -6.33
CA ARG A 381 -19.44 -5.37 -4.85
C ARG A 381 -18.84 -4.03 -4.40
N TRP A 382 -19.48 -2.95 -4.84
CA TRP A 382 -18.90 -1.61 -4.74
C TRP A 382 -18.73 -1.08 -3.31
N ASP A 383 -19.63 -1.43 -2.39
CA ASP A 383 -19.52 -0.98 -0.99
C ASP A 383 -18.30 -1.60 -0.31
N GLU A 384 -18.02 -2.87 -0.59
CA GLU A 384 -16.82 -3.56 -0.10
C GLU A 384 -15.54 -3.01 -0.75
N ALA A 385 -15.59 -2.74 -2.06
CA ALA A 385 -14.48 -2.13 -2.78
C ALA A 385 -14.13 -0.75 -2.21
N VAL A 386 -15.14 0.09 -1.93
CA VAL A 386 -14.97 1.42 -1.33
C VAL A 386 -14.42 1.32 0.09
N ALA A 387 -14.94 0.41 0.92
CA ALA A 387 -14.48 0.22 2.29
C ALA A 387 -12.99 -0.17 2.32
N LEU A 388 -12.61 -1.20 1.54
CA LEU A 388 -11.23 -1.68 1.44
C LEU A 388 -10.27 -0.60 0.92
N SER A 389 -10.67 0.13 -0.14
CA SER A 389 -9.87 1.20 -0.73
C SER A 389 -9.70 2.38 0.23
N THR A 390 -10.74 2.75 0.98
CA THR A 390 -10.69 3.84 1.97
C THR A 390 -9.77 3.48 3.14
N GLU A 391 -9.88 2.25 3.65
CA GLU A 391 -8.99 1.74 4.70
C GLU A 391 -7.53 1.78 4.24
N GLN A 392 -7.25 1.33 3.01
CA GLN A 392 -5.89 1.31 2.47
C GLN A 392 -5.31 2.71 2.32
N LEU A 393 -6.07 3.70 1.86
CA LEU A 393 -5.60 5.09 1.73
C LEU A 393 -5.46 5.82 3.06
N ALA A 394 -6.12 5.37 4.13
CA ALA A 394 -5.95 5.92 5.47
C ALA A 394 -4.60 5.55 6.10
N GLY A 395 -3.92 4.53 5.61
CA GLY A 395 -2.55 4.17 5.99
C GLY A 395 -1.55 5.24 5.54
N THR A 396 -0.64 5.66 6.43
CA THR A 396 0.26 6.81 6.20
C THR A 396 1.51 6.49 5.37
N ASP A 397 1.86 5.21 5.20
CA ASP A 397 3.16 4.78 4.67
C ASP A 397 3.09 4.07 3.30
N LEU A 398 1.97 4.19 2.56
CA LEU A 398 1.88 3.59 1.22
C LEU A 398 2.71 4.35 0.19
N SER A 399 3.54 3.62 -0.56
CA SER A 399 4.18 4.18 -1.75
C SER A 399 3.12 4.62 -2.77
N SER A 400 3.46 5.61 -3.59
CA SER A 400 2.54 6.14 -4.61
C SER A 400 1.99 5.05 -5.53
N LEU A 401 2.79 4.03 -5.87
CA LEU A 401 2.38 2.91 -6.71
C LEU A 401 1.21 2.11 -6.11
N TYR A 402 1.26 1.80 -4.81
CA TYR A 402 0.19 1.02 -4.14
C TYR A 402 -1.07 1.82 -3.82
N ARG A 403 -1.04 3.14 -4.08
CA ARG A 403 -2.22 4.01 -4.03
C ARG A 403 -3.07 3.93 -5.30
N LEU A 404 -2.51 3.46 -6.44
CA LEU A 404 -3.18 3.46 -7.75
C LEU A 404 -4.51 2.68 -7.74
N CYS A 405 -4.51 1.43 -7.25
CA CYS A 405 -5.74 0.62 -7.21
C CYS A 405 -6.85 1.29 -6.39
N PRO A 406 -6.62 1.70 -5.12
CA PRO A 406 -7.67 2.33 -4.34
C PRO A 406 -8.11 3.69 -4.88
N LEU A 407 -7.22 4.50 -5.44
CA LEU A 407 -7.57 5.77 -6.12
C LEU A 407 -8.47 5.52 -7.33
N HIS A 408 -8.10 4.56 -8.18
CA HIS A 408 -8.90 4.14 -9.33
C HIS A 408 -10.31 3.71 -8.90
N VAL A 409 -10.41 2.78 -7.94
CA VAL A 409 -11.68 2.22 -7.46
C VAL A 409 -12.60 3.30 -6.90
N LEU A 410 -12.07 4.17 -6.02
CA LEU A 410 -12.86 5.26 -5.43
C LEU A 410 -13.32 6.26 -6.50
N GLY A 411 -12.45 6.62 -7.42
CA GLY A 411 -12.77 7.55 -8.51
C GLY A 411 -13.86 7.01 -9.43
N VAL A 412 -13.73 5.76 -9.87
CA VAL A 412 -14.69 5.10 -10.78
C VAL A 412 -16.06 4.92 -10.11
N ILE A 413 -16.09 4.39 -8.89
CA ILE A 413 -17.37 4.12 -8.21
C ILE A 413 -18.10 5.44 -7.90
N ARG A 414 -17.39 6.49 -7.46
CA ARG A 414 -17.99 7.82 -7.26
C ARG A 414 -18.55 8.39 -8.57
N ALA A 415 -17.83 8.28 -9.67
CA ALA A 415 -18.31 8.72 -10.99
C ALA A 415 -19.60 7.98 -11.39
N ARG A 416 -19.63 6.66 -11.24
CA ARG A 416 -20.82 5.82 -11.55
C ARG A 416 -22.01 6.14 -10.66
N ARG A 417 -21.77 6.45 -9.38
CA ARG A 417 -22.79 6.86 -8.41
C ARG A 417 -23.23 8.32 -8.59
N GLY A 418 -22.48 9.10 -9.37
CA GLY A 418 -22.72 10.55 -9.53
C GLY A 418 -22.43 11.33 -8.22
N GLU A 419 -21.52 10.86 -7.43
CA GLU A 419 -21.06 11.46 -6.19
C GLU A 419 -19.97 12.51 -6.47
N PRO A 420 -19.84 13.57 -5.63
CA PRO A 420 -18.77 14.55 -5.77
C PRO A 420 -17.40 13.97 -5.42
N GLY A 421 -16.32 14.61 -5.89
CA GLY A 421 -14.95 14.23 -5.53
C GLY A 421 -14.37 13.08 -6.35
N ALA A 422 -15.03 12.58 -7.40
CA ALA A 422 -14.49 11.53 -8.27
C ALA A 422 -13.18 11.97 -8.95
N TRP A 423 -13.09 13.23 -9.36
CA TRP A 423 -11.95 13.78 -10.07
C TRP A 423 -10.69 13.89 -9.22
N GLU A 424 -10.81 14.18 -7.94
CA GLU A 424 -9.68 14.23 -7.01
C GLU A 424 -8.90 12.91 -7.03
N PHE A 425 -9.61 11.78 -6.98
CA PHE A 425 -9.01 10.45 -7.04
C PHE A 425 -8.47 10.11 -8.43
N LEU A 426 -9.23 10.41 -9.49
CA LEU A 426 -8.83 10.10 -10.86
C LEU A 426 -7.66 10.95 -11.36
N ASP A 427 -7.55 12.21 -10.90
CA ASP A 427 -6.43 13.09 -11.24
C ASP A 427 -5.16 12.66 -10.51
N GLU A 428 -5.25 12.29 -9.23
CA GLU A 428 -4.11 11.73 -8.48
C GLU A 428 -3.67 10.40 -9.12
N ALA A 429 -4.61 9.49 -9.42
CA ALA A 429 -4.28 8.22 -10.08
C ALA A 429 -3.59 8.44 -11.44
N ALA A 430 -4.06 9.41 -12.23
CA ALA A 430 -3.46 9.73 -13.52
C ALA A 430 -2.03 10.27 -13.37
N ALA A 431 -1.79 11.16 -12.41
CA ALA A 431 -0.47 11.70 -12.14
C ALA A 431 0.54 10.60 -11.75
N VAL A 432 0.11 9.66 -10.90
CA VAL A 432 0.95 8.51 -10.49
C VAL A 432 1.18 7.56 -11.66
N ALA A 433 0.14 7.20 -12.42
CA ALA A 433 0.26 6.28 -13.56
C ALA A 433 1.17 6.85 -14.66
N ASP A 434 1.06 8.15 -14.96
CA ASP A 434 1.91 8.82 -15.93
C ASP A 434 3.38 8.86 -15.49
N ALA A 435 3.63 9.10 -14.20
CA ALA A 435 4.98 9.09 -13.63
C ALA A 435 5.60 7.68 -13.69
N CYS A 436 4.82 6.63 -13.40
CA CYS A 436 5.26 5.24 -13.51
C CYS A 436 5.55 4.83 -14.97
N GLY A 437 4.77 5.34 -15.93
CA GLY A 437 4.92 5.03 -17.35
C GLY A 437 4.52 3.62 -17.75
N GLU A 438 3.94 2.83 -16.85
CA GLU A 438 3.58 1.43 -17.06
C GLU A 438 2.20 1.31 -17.73
N PRO A 439 2.08 0.67 -18.92
CA PRO A 439 0.82 0.49 -19.61
C PRO A 439 -0.28 -0.15 -18.75
N THR A 440 0.10 -1.10 -17.91
CA THR A 440 -0.81 -1.81 -16.98
C THR A 440 -1.57 -0.87 -16.05
N TRP A 441 -0.99 0.30 -15.71
CA TRP A 441 -1.62 1.32 -14.88
C TRP A 441 -2.21 2.47 -15.69
N ILE A 442 -1.52 2.90 -16.76
CA ILE A 442 -1.99 4.00 -17.62
C ILE A 442 -3.33 3.63 -18.25
N ILE A 443 -3.47 2.44 -18.84
CA ILE A 443 -4.68 2.03 -19.56
C ILE A 443 -5.93 2.08 -18.69
N PRO A 444 -6.01 1.36 -17.53
CA PRO A 444 -7.23 1.37 -16.72
C PRO A 444 -7.54 2.76 -16.17
N VAL A 445 -6.54 3.55 -15.77
CA VAL A 445 -6.76 4.91 -15.26
C VAL A 445 -7.29 5.85 -16.35
N ARG A 446 -6.74 5.79 -17.56
CA ARG A 446 -7.23 6.57 -18.71
C ARG A 446 -8.65 6.17 -19.11
N LEU A 447 -8.96 4.87 -19.09
CA LEU A 447 -10.31 4.39 -19.37
C LEU A 447 -11.31 4.79 -18.25
N ALA A 448 -10.89 4.80 -16.99
CA ALA A 448 -11.69 5.31 -15.89
C ALA A 448 -12.04 6.80 -16.06
N ARG A 449 -11.08 7.60 -16.50
CA ARG A 449 -11.30 9.01 -16.84
C ARG A 449 -12.20 9.18 -18.06
N ALA A 450 -12.02 8.35 -19.08
CA ALA A 450 -12.90 8.31 -20.25
C ALA A 450 -14.36 8.01 -19.83
N GLU A 451 -14.55 7.04 -18.94
CA GLU A 451 -15.86 6.73 -18.37
C GLU A 451 -16.45 7.92 -17.58
N ALA A 452 -15.65 8.54 -16.71
CA ALA A 452 -16.09 9.68 -15.91
C ALA A 452 -16.52 10.87 -16.82
N PHE A 453 -15.73 11.20 -17.86
CA PHE A 453 -16.11 12.23 -18.84
C PHE A 453 -17.39 11.85 -19.61
N TRP A 454 -17.52 10.59 -20.02
CA TRP A 454 -18.71 10.09 -20.69
C TRP A 454 -19.95 10.21 -19.78
N LEU A 455 -19.85 9.83 -18.52
CA LEU A 455 -20.92 9.95 -17.53
C LEU A 455 -21.32 11.42 -17.26
N HIS A 456 -20.41 12.35 -17.43
CA HIS A 456 -20.66 13.80 -17.34
C HIS A 456 -21.13 14.45 -18.65
N GLY A 457 -21.32 13.67 -19.73
CA GLY A 457 -21.78 14.18 -21.01
C GLY A 457 -20.73 14.96 -21.81
N ALA A 458 -19.43 14.66 -21.58
CA ALA A 458 -18.31 15.27 -22.27
C ALA A 458 -17.62 14.27 -23.27
N PRO A 459 -18.30 13.85 -24.36
CA PRO A 459 -17.84 12.75 -25.21
C PRO A 459 -16.49 13.02 -25.88
N ARG A 460 -16.16 14.28 -26.20
CA ARG A 460 -14.87 14.63 -26.79
C ARG A 460 -13.70 14.39 -25.83
N LEU A 461 -13.84 14.74 -24.56
CA LEU A 461 -12.82 14.48 -23.54
C LEU A 461 -12.72 12.98 -23.23
N ALA A 462 -13.85 12.29 -23.22
CA ALA A 462 -13.88 10.83 -23.10
C ALA A 462 -13.11 10.13 -24.23
N ALA A 463 -13.29 10.57 -25.47
CA ALA A 463 -12.56 10.05 -26.63
C ALA A 463 -11.04 10.30 -26.50
N GLN A 464 -10.63 11.50 -26.08
CA GLN A 464 -9.22 11.83 -25.87
C GLN A 464 -8.54 10.91 -24.84
N GLU A 465 -9.21 10.63 -23.73
CA GLU A 465 -8.65 9.73 -22.70
C GLU A 465 -8.60 8.27 -23.22
N ALA A 466 -9.60 7.81 -23.96
CA ALA A 466 -9.57 6.49 -24.59
C ALA A 466 -8.45 6.37 -25.64
N GLU A 467 -8.20 7.43 -26.41
CA GLU A 467 -7.10 7.49 -27.38
C GLU A 467 -5.72 7.49 -26.72
N ARG A 468 -5.56 8.17 -25.57
CA ARG A 468 -4.34 8.08 -24.75
C ARG A 468 -4.09 6.68 -24.23
N ALA A 469 -5.15 5.95 -23.84
CA ALA A 469 -5.02 4.54 -23.47
C ALA A 469 -4.57 3.68 -24.67
N ASP A 470 -5.10 3.95 -25.88
CA ASP A 470 -4.72 3.26 -27.12
C ASP A 470 -3.25 3.49 -27.52
N ASP A 471 -2.71 4.68 -27.24
CA ASP A 471 -1.33 5.04 -27.56
C ASP A 471 -0.30 4.11 -26.88
N VAL A 472 -0.62 3.56 -25.71
CA VAL A 472 0.26 2.69 -24.93
C VAL A 472 -0.15 1.20 -24.97
N ALA A 473 -1.26 0.85 -25.64
CA ALA A 473 -1.84 -0.50 -25.59
C ALA A 473 -1.18 -1.53 -26.53
N ALA A 474 -0.11 -1.17 -27.25
CA ALA A 474 0.47 -2.03 -28.30
C ALA A 474 0.91 -3.41 -27.76
N GLY A 475 1.56 -3.46 -26.60
CA GLY A 475 2.04 -4.69 -25.94
C GLY A 475 1.02 -5.37 -25.01
N SER A 476 -0.17 -4.80 -24.84
CA SER A 476 -1.19 -5.27 -23.91
C SER A 476 -1.83 -6.59 -24.35
N ASP A 477 -2.52 -7.26 -23.42
CA ASP A 477 -3.28 -8.47 -23.71
C ASP A 477 -4.64 -8.19 -24.36
N GLY A 478 -5.36 -9.27 -24.68
CA GLY A 478 -6.68 -9.19 -25.30
C GLY A 478 -7.76 -8.56 -24.42
N TRP A 479 -7.59 -8.54 -23.10
CA TRP A 479 -8.51 -7.90 -22.16
C TRP A 479 -8.34 -6.39 -22.16
N GLU A 480 -7.12 -5.89 -22.05
CA GLU A 480 -6.82 -4.45 -22.07
C GLU A 480 -7.12 -3.85 -23.45
N ARG A 481 -6.63 -4.48 -24.53
CA ARG A 481 -6.97 -4.04 -25.90
C ARG A 481 -8.48 -4.03 -26.15
N GLY A 482 -9.18 -5.03 -25.60
CA GLY A 482 -10.64 -5.11 -25.69
C GLY A 482 -11.35 -3.98 -24.97
N ALA A 483 -10.89 -3.63 -23.78
CA ALA A 483 -11.42 -2.50 -23.02
C ALA A 483 -11.19 -1.17 -23.76
N VAL A 484 -9.98 -0.95 -24.28
CA VAL A 484 -9.65 0.23 -25.10
C VAL A 484 -10.56 0.29 -26.33
N ALA A 485 -10.71 -0.80 -27.10
CA ALA A 485 -11.55 -0.85 -28.29
C ALA A 485 -13.02 -0.54 -27.97
N ALA A 486 -13.54 -1.06 -26.85
CA ALA A 486 -14.91 -0.78 -26.42
C ALA A 486 -15.13 0.71 -26.09
N TRP A 487 -14.17 1.34 -25.41
CA TRP A 487 -14.24 2.76 -25.06
C TRP A 487 -14.03 3.68 -26.27
N LEU A 488 -13.08 3.39 -27.17
CA LEU A 488 -12.93 4.12 -28.44
C LEU A 488 -14.25 4.12 -29.22
N ARG A 489 -14.88 2.96 -29.37
CA ARG A 489 -16.16 2.86 -30.05
C ARG A 489 -17.28 3.63 -29.35
N ARG A 490 -17.43 3.48 -28.02
CA ARG A 490 -18.48 4.14 -27.22
C ARG A 490 -18.38 5.65 -27.27
N THR A 491 -17.17 6.18 -27.33
CA THR A 491 -16.90 7.62 -27.41
C THR A 491 -16.90 8.17 -28.83
N GLY A 492 -17.02 7.31 -29.86
CA GLY A 492 -17.06 7.71 -31.25
C GLY A 492 -15.68 8.06 -31.84
N SER A 493 -14.59 7.58 -31.26
CA SER A 493 -13.25 7.72 -31.82
C SER A 493 -13.16 6.96 -33.17
N PRO A 494 -12.48 7.51 -34.20
CA PRO A 494 -12.30 6.85 -35.49
C PRO A 494 -11.22 5.75 -35.45
N ARG A 495 -10.50 5.56 -34.35
CA ARG A 495 -9.43 4.57 -34.26
C ARG A 495 -9.99 3.14 -34.31
N PRO A 496 -9.46 2.26 -35.18
CA PRO A 496 -9.90 0.87 -35.24
C PRO A 496 -9.36 0.05 -34.04
N PRO A 497 -10.04 -1.04 -33.68
CA PRO A 497 -9.51 -2.00 -32.69
C PRO A 497 -8.18 -2.59 -33.19
N ARG A 498 -7.24 -2.80 -32.27
CA ARG A 498 -5.92 -3.37 -32.57
C ARG A 498 -5.78 -4.77 -31.98
N GLY A 499 -5.20 -5.68 -32.77
CA GLY A 499 -4.82 -7.02 -32.32
C GLY A 499 -5.99 -7.91 -31.92
N GLU A 500 -5.69 -9.00 -31.24
CA GLU A 500 -6.68 -9.96 -30.76
C GLU A 500 -7.36 -9.47 -29.48
N LEU A 501 -8.69 -9.60 -29.42
CA LEU A 501 -9.52 -9.17 -28.28
C LEU A 501 -10.01 -10.37 -27.47
N ALA A 502 -10.15 -10.23 -26.16
CA ALA A 502 -10.78 -11.23 -25.30
C ALA A 502 -12.24 -11.48 -25.69
N GLY A 503 -12.75 -12.67 -25.36
CA GLY A 503 -14.03 -13.20 -25.85
C GLY A 503 -15.22 -12.23 -25.76
N PRO A 504 -15.54 -11.60 -24.61
CA PRO A 504 -16.66 -10.66 -24.52
C PRO A 504 -16.45 -9.41 -25.42
N TYR A 505 -15.24 -8.86 -25.44
CA TYR A 505 -14.90 -7.68 -26.27
C TYR A 505 -14.90 -8.00 -27.77
N ARG A 506 -14.49 -9.21 -28.16
CA ARG A 506 -14.58 -9.66 -29.55
C ARG A 506 -16.04 -9.66 -30.03
N ARG A 507 -16.96 -10.12 -29.19
CA ARG A 507 -18.41 -10.08 -29.46
C ARG A 507 -18.93 -8.65 -29.56
N GLN A 508 -18.50 -7.74 -28.69
CA GLN A 508 -18.85 -6.32 -28.78
C GLN A 508 -18.33 -5.70 -30.09
N ALA A 509 -17.09 -6.00 -30.49
CA ALA A 509 -16.53 -5.54 -31.75
C ALA A 509 -17.34 -6.04 -32.97
N ALA A 510 -17.85 -7.28 -32.89
CA ALA A 510 -18.72 -7.86 -33.89
C ALA A 510 -20.20 -7.37 -33.80
N SER A 511 -20.52 -6.48 -32.89
CA SER A 511 -21.88 -5.98 -32.62
C SER A 511 -22.85 -7.08 -32.09
N GLU A 512 -22.33 -8.15 -31.54
CA GLU A 512 -23.09 -9.25 -30.93
C GLU A 512 -23.47 -8.93 -29.46
N TRP A 513 -24.18 -7.83 -29.24
CA TRP A 513 -24.37 -7.20 -27.95
C TRP A 513 -24.98 -8.12 -26.89
N ALA A 514 -26.05 -8.85 -27.25
CA ALA A 514 -26.70 -9.78 -26.32
C ALA A 514 -25.78 -10.96 -25.95
N ALA A 515 -24.96 -11.44 -26.90
CA ALA A 515 -23.99 -12.51 -26.62
C ALA A 515 -22.81 -12.00 -25.77
N ALA A 516 -22.38 -10.75 -26.00
CA ALA A 516 -21.38 -10.10 -25.19
C ALA A 516 -21.87 -9.90 -23.73
N ALA A 517 -23.09 -9.42 -23.55
CA ALA A 517 -23.69 -9.23 -22.23
C ALA A 517 -23.78 -10.55 -21.45
N ARG A 518 -24.25 -11.63 -22.09
CA ARG A 518 -24.27 -12.97 -21.45
C ARG A 518 -22.86 -13.46 -21.09
N ALA A 519 -21.89 -13.20 -21.95
CA ALA A 519 -20.49 -13.57 -21.65
C ALA A 519 -19.96 -12.80 -20.44
N TRP A 520 -20.25 -11.50 -20.32
CA TRP A 520 -19.90 -10.70 -19.13
C TRP A 520 -20.61 -11.17 -17.86
N ASP A 521 -21.90 -11.49 -17.95
CA ASP A 521 -22.68 -12.00 -16.85
C ASP A 521 -22.12 -13.34 -16.34
N SER A 522 -21.77 -14.26 -17.24
CA SER A 522 -21.13 -15.54 -16.89
C SER A 522 -19.75 -15.40 -16.22
N LEU A 523 -19.08 -14.26 -16.43
CA LEU A 523 -17.82 -13.90 -15.77
C LEU A 523 -18.02 -13.12 -14.46
N GLY A 524 -19.29 -12.86 -14.07
CA GLY A 524 -19.61 -12.09 -12.87
C GLY A 524 -19.30 -10.60 -12.99
N CYS A 525 -19.36 -10.02 -14.21
CA CYS A 525 -19.07 -8.62 -14.49
C CYS A 525 -20.36 -7.87 -14.92
N PRO A 526 -21.26 -7.56 -13.97
CA PRO A 526 -22.59 -7.04 -14.31
C PRO A 526 -22.59 -5.62 -14.87
N TYR A 527 -21.60 -4.80 -14.54
CA TYR A 527 -21.49 -3.44 -15.07
C TYR A 527 -21.09 -3.45 -16.55
N GLU A 528 -20.12 -4.28 -16.93
CA GLU A 528 -19.69 -4.50 -18.30
C GLU A 528 -20.82 -5.13 -19.15
N ALA A 529 -21.62 -6.03 -18.55
CA ALA A 529 -22.82 -6.57 -19.21
C ALA A 529 -23.82 -5.47 -19.52
N ALA A 530 -24.08 -4.57 -18.57
CA ALA A 530 -24.96 -3.43 -18.75
C ALA A 530 -24.42 -2.44 -19.82
N LEU A 531 -23.10 -2.19 -19.83
CA LEU A 531 -22.46 -1.36 -20.86
C LEU A 531 -22.61 -1.98 -22.27
N ALA A 532 -22.42 -3.30 -22.40
CA ALA A 532 -22.60 -3.99 -23.68
C ALA A 532 -24.05 -3.87 -24.21
N LEU A 533 -25.04 -4.00 -23.32
CA LEU A 533 -26.45 -3.78 -23.64
C LEU A 533 -26.77 -2.30 -23.95
N HIS A 534 -26.10 -1.38 -23.28
CA HIS A 534 -26.25 0.05 -23.56
C HIS A 534 -25.78 0.42 -24.97
N ASP A 535 -24.75 -0.25 -25.49
CA ASP A 535 -24.15 0.11 -26.79
C ASP A 535 -25.05 -0.21 -28.00
N THR A 536 -26.12 -1.00 -27.82
CA THR A 536 -27.12 -1.29 -28.87
C THR A 536 -28.17 -0.20 -29.03
N SER A 537 -28.96 -0.28 -30.12
CA SER A 537 -30.17 0.53 -30.30
C SER A 537 -31.46 -0.27 -30.03
N ASP A 538 -31.36 -1.53 -29.61
CA ASP A 538 -32.52 -2.37 -29.30
C ASP A 538 -33.19 -1.94 -27.98
N GLU A 539 -34.52 -1.76 -28.02
CA GLU A 539 -35.28 -1.29 -26.87
C GLU A 539 -35.22 -2.26 -25.67
N ALA A 540 -35.34 -3.58 -25.93
CA ALA A 540 -35.36 -4.58 -24.87
C ALA A 540 -33.99 -4.62 -24.16
N ALA A 541 -32.90 -4.60 -24.90
CA ALA A 541 -31.55 -4.54 -24.38
C ALA A 541 -31.29 -3.26 -23.56
N LEU A 542 -31.75 -2.10 -24.05
CA LEU A 542 -31.61 -0.84 -23.31
C LEU A 542 -32.42 -0.82 -22.01
N ARG A 543 -33.59 -1.45 -21.98
CA ARG A 543 -34.37 -1.63 -20.74
C ARG A 543 -33.64 -2.51 -19.75
N GLN A 544 -33.07 -3.62 -20.19
CA GLN A 544 -32.25 -4.51 -19.37
C GLN A 544 -30.99 -3.79 -18.85
N ALA A 545 -30.30 -3.01 -19.69
CA ALA A 545 -29.16 -2.18 -19.27
C ALA A 545 -29.55 -1.20 -18.15
N LEU A 546 -30.73 -0.55 -18.30
CA LEU A 546 -31.24 0.38 -17.31
C LEU A 546 -31.56 -0.31 -15.96
N GLU A 547 -32.10 -1.52 -15.99
CA GLU A 547 -32.36 -2.33 -14.79
C GLU A 547 -31.04 -2.71 -14.10
N LEU A 548 -30.05 -3.19 -14.84
CA LEU A 548 -28.73 -3.56 -14.30
C LEU A 548 -28.03 -2.34 -13.67
N PHE A 549 -27.95 -1.21 -14.37
CA PHE A 549 -27.36 0.01 -13.81
C PHE A 549 -28.08 0.52 -12.56
N THR A 550 -29.41 0.38 -12.53
CA THR A 550 -30.20 0.78 -11.37
C THR A 550 -29.96 -0.15 -10.19
N GLY A 551 -29.91 -1.47 -10.43
CA GLY A 551 -29.63 -2.49 -9.41
C GLY A 551 -28.21 -2.36 -8.82
N LEU A 552 -27.24 -2.00 -9.63
CA LEU A 552 -25.84 -1.76 -9.21
C LEU A 552 -25.65 -0.41 -8.47
N GLY A 553 -26.66 0.46 -8.42
CA GLY A 553 -26.49 1.78 -7.86
C GLY A 553 -25.63 2.71 -8.74
N ALA A 554 -25.75 2.59 -10.07
CA ALA A 554 -25.08 3.42 -11.08
C ALA A 554 -26.04 4.46 -11.72
N PRO A 555 -26.57 5.44 -10.98
CA PRO A 555 -27.56 6.39 -11.49
C PRO A 555 -27.03 7.27 -12.62
N ALA A 556 -25.72 7.52 -12.70
CA ALA A 556 -25.13 8.30 -13.78
C ALA A 556 -25.24 7.53 -15.12
N ALA A 557 -24.85 6.25 -15.17
CA ALA A 557 -24.97 5.40 -16.36
C ALA A 557 -26.46 5.16 -16.72
N ALA A 558 -27.32 4.93 -15.72
CA ALA A 558 -28.77 4.83 -15.92
C ALA A 558 -29.36 6.10 -16.55
N GLN A 559 -28.86 7.28 -16.20
CA GLN A 559 -29.31 8.54 -16.77
C GLN A 559 -28.92 8.68 -18.25
N ILE A 560 -27.70 8.30 -18.60
CA ILE A 560 -27.24 8.28 -20.00
C ILE A 560 -28.07 7.30 -20.82
N THR A 561 -28.35 6.11 -20.27
CA THR A 561 -29.19 5.12 -20.93
C THR A 561 -30.60 5.66 -21.18
N ARG A 562 -31.23 6.33 -20.19
CA ARG A 562 -32.51 7.00 -20.38
C ARG A 562 -32.46 8.11 -21.44
N HIS A 563 -31.36 8.85 -21.50
CA HIS A 563 -31.17 9.88 -22.52
C HIS A 563 -31.13 9.26 -23.92
N LYS A 564 -30.33 8.21 -24.10
CA LYS A 564 -30.25 7.45 -25.35
C LYS A 564 -31.60 6.88 -25.78
N MET A 565 -32.37 6.28 -24.85
CA MET A 565 -33.70 5.76 -25.12
C MET A 565 -34.64 6.86 -25.63
N ARG A 566 -34.59 8.09 -25.03
CA ARG A 566 -35.41 9.22 -25.53
C ARG A 566 -35.00 9.65 -26.95
N GLN A 567 -33.70 9.71 -27.23
CA GLN A 567 -33.18 10.03 -28.58
C GLN A 567 -33.66 9.03 -29.63
N LEU A 568 -33.80 7.75 -29.24
CA LEU A 568 -34.35 6.70 -30.09
C LEU A 568 -35.90 6.68 -30.19
N GLY A 569 -36.57 7.63 -29.54
CA GLY A 569 -38.03 7.73 -29.53
C GLY A 569 -38.73 6.68 -28.66
N ILE A 570 -38.04 5.95 -27.81
CA ILE A 570 -38.62 4.94 -26.90
C ILE A 570 -39.54 5.63 -25.88
N ARG A 571 -40.75 5.12 -25.76
CA ARG A 571 -41.78 5.65 -24.84
C ARG A 571 -41.81 4.87 -23.54
N SER A 572 -42.44 5.43 -22.52
CA SER A 572 -42.65 4.76 -21.19
C SER A 572 -41.35 4.32 -20.53
N ILE A 573 -40.35 5.19 -20.53
CA ILE A 573 -39.03 4.95 -19.87
C ILE A 573 -39.23 5.05 -18.37
N PRO A 574 -38.80 4.05 -17.55
CA PRO A 574 -38.87 4.13 -16.10
C PRO A 574 -38.15 5.37 -15.58
N ALA A 575 -38.86 6.21 -14.81
CA ALA A 575 -38.28 7.38 -14.17
C ALA A 575 -37.27 6.95 -13.12
N GLY A 576 -36.09 7.53 -13.13
CA GLY A 576 -35.12 7.33 -12.04
C GLY A 576 -35.57 8.02 -10.75
N PRO A 577 -35.01 7.64 -9.59
CA PRO A 577 -35.30 8.31 -8.34
C PRO A 577 -35.01 9.84 -8.47
N ARG A 578 -35.91 10.66 -7.94
CA ARG A 578 -35.73 12.12 -7.91
C ARG A 578 -34.49 12.48 -7.09
N THR A 579 -33.86 13.61 -7.38
CA THR A 579 -32.64 14.10 -6.70
C THR A 579 -32.78 14.13 -5.17
N ALA A 580 -33.94 14.54 -4.68
CA ALA A 580 -34.26 14.55 -3.24
C ALA A 580 -34.37 13.14 -2.63
N THR A 581 -34.70 12.11 -3.42
CA THR A 581 -34.75 10.71 -2.98
C THR A 581 -33.35 10.10 -2.94
N ARG A 582 -32.46 10.49 -3.87
CA ARG A 582 -31.05 10.09 -3.90
C ARG A 582 -30.24 10.67 -2.75
N ALA A 583 -30.53 11.90 -2.36
CA ALA A 583 -29.86 12.58 -1.24
C ALA A 583 -30.26 12.02 0.14
N HIS A 584 -31.29 11.14 0.20
CA HIS A 584 -31.71 10.55 1.46
C HIS A 584 -30.89 9.28 1.77
N PRO A 585 -30.28 9.13 2.96
CA PRO A 585 -29.40 8.00 3.30
C PRO A 585 -29.97 6.60 3.04
N LEU A 586 -31.29 6.46 3.14
CA LEU A 586 -32.01 5.21 2.90
C LEU A 586 -32.82 5.22 1.60
N GLY A 587 -32.60 6.17 0.70
CA GLY A 587 -33.33 6.27 -0.57
C GLY A 587 -34.84 6.44 -0.43
N LEU A 588 -35.32 7.02 0.68
CA LEU A 588 -36.75 7.28 0.88
C LEU A 588 -37.20 8.46 0.03
N THR A 589 -38.32 8.27 -0.69
CA THR A 589 -39.01 9.37 -1.37
C THR A 589 -39.57 10.35 -0.34
N ARG A 590 -39.90 11.57 -0.76
CA ARG A 590 -40.62 12.53 0.12
C ARG A 590 -41.83 11.92 0.75
N ARG A 591 -42.61 11.16 -0.02
CA ARG A 591 -43.87 10.54 0.46
C ARG A 591 -43.61 9.38 1.44
N GLU A 592 -42.56 8.59 1.19
CA GLU A 592 -42.18 7.52 2.10
C GLU A 592 -41.62 8.08 3.43
N ARG A 593 -40.95 9.25 3.42
CA ARG A 593 -40.54 9.96 4.65
C ARG A 593 -41.73 10.42 5.47
N GLU A 594 -42.67 11.09 4.81
CA GLU A 594 -43.94 11.53 5.45
C GLU A 594 -44.68 10.33 6.07
N VAL A 595 -44.70 9.20 5.39
CA VAL A 595 -45.28 7.94 5.91
C VAL A 595 -44.46 7.38 7.08
N LEU A 596 -43.12 7.39 7.00
CA LEU A 596 -42.25 6.92 8.08
C LEU A 596 -42.40 7.77 9.35
N GLU A 597 -42.48 9.11 9.21
CA GLU A 597 -42.71 10.03 10.32
C GLU A 597 -44.01 9.68 11.05
N LEU A 598 -45.06 9.41 10.30
CA LEU A 598 -46.37 9.03 10.88
C LEU A 598 -46.38 7.61 11.46
N ILE A 599 -45.56 6.68 10.89
CA ILE A 599 -45.33 5.36 11.49
C ILE A 599 -44.65 5.51 12.85
N CYS A 600 -43.64 6.37 12.94
CA CYS A 600 -42.91 6.64 14.19
C CYS A 600 -43.80 7.34 15.23
N ALA A 601 -44.78 8.14 14.80
CA ALA A 601 -45.79 8.76 15.64
C ALA A 601 -46.90 7.77 16.07
N GLY A 602 -46.88 6.51 15.60
CA GLY A 602 -47.80 5.46 16.01
C GLY A 602 -49.10 5.38 15.22
N HIS A 603 -49.26 6.18 14.14
CA HIS A 603 -50.50 6.20 13.35
C HIS A 603 -50.76 4.90 12.59
N SER A 604 -52.01 4.46 12.54
CA SER A 604 -52.49 3.34 11.69
C SER A 604 -52.48 3.73 10.20
N ASN A 605 -52.56 2.74 9.29
CA ASN A 605 -52.61 3.03 7.84
C ASN A 605 -53.87 3.86 7.46
N ALA A 606 -54.99 3.70 8.20
CA ALA A 606 -56.18 4.51 7.99
C ALA A 606 -55.95 5.98 8.41
N GLU A 607 -55.30 6.23 9.54
CA GLU A 607 -54.99 7.57 10.01
C GLU A 607 -53.92 8.24 9.11
N ILE A 608 -52.92 7.50 8.66
CA ILE A 608 -51.96 7.96 7.68
C ILE A 608 -52.65 8.34 6.36
N ALA A 609 -53.61 7.51 5.92
CA ALA A 609 -54.35 7.79 4.72
C ALA A 609 -55.20 9.08 4.84
N ALA A 610 -55.84 9.27 5.99
CA ALA A 610 -56.58 10.49 6.28
C ALA A 610 -55.69 11.74 6.34
N THR A 611 -54.53 11.64 7.05
CA THR A 611 -53.58 12.75 7.21
C THR A 611 -52.92 13.15 5.90
N LEU A 612 -52.61 12.19 5.05
CA LEU A 612 -51.90 12.44 3.78
C LEU A 612 -52.85 12.57 2.57
N VAL A 613 -54.19 12.49 2.79
CA VAL A 613 -55.19 12.54 1.74
C VAL A 613 -54.96 11.47 0.66
N LEU A 614 -54.79 10.21 1.08
CA LEU A 614 -54.50 9.05 0.24
C LEU A 614 -55.56 7.95 0.47
N SER A 615 -55.60 6.94 -0.42
CA SER A 615 -56.29 5.68 -0.13
C SER A 615 -55.46 4.81 0.82
N THR A 616 -56.10 4.02 1.67
CA THR A 616 -55.45 3.03 2.55
C THR A 616 -54.56 2.09 1.77
N ARG A 617 -54.98 1.64 0.59
CA ARG A 617 -54.22 0.80 -0.33
C ARG A 617 -52.92 1.48 -0.81
N THR A 618 -52.94 2.81 -1.05
CA THR A 618 -51.74 3.59 -1.42
C THR A 618 -50.79 3.66 -0.23
N VAL A 619 -51.32 3.85 0.97
CA VAL A 619 -50.49 3.84 2.20
C VAL A 619 -49.85 2.47 2.44
N ASP A 620 -50.60 1.36 2.21
CA ASP A 620 -50.04 0.01 2.32
C ASP A 620 -48.86 -0.21 1.41
N HIS A 621 -48.88 0.31 0.17
CA HIS A 621 -47.75 0.27 -0.75
C HIS A 621 -46.58 1.11 -0.23
N HIS A 622 -46.81 2.30 0.30
CA HIS A 622 -45.73 3.13 0.86
C HIS A 622 -45.15 2.51 2.12
N VAL A 623 -45.95 1.96 3.00
CA VAL A 623 -45.47 1.24 4.20
C VAL A 623 -44.59 0.05 3.80
N SER A 624 -45.03 -0.77 2.86
CA SER A 624 -44.28 -1.92 2.36
C SER A 624 -42.93 -1.47 1.77
N ALA A 625 -42.90 -0.39 0.99
CA ALA A 625 -41.70 0.19 0.43
C ALA A 625 -40.76 0.73 1.53
N VAL A 626 -41.27 1.39 2.55
CA VAL A 626 -40.50 1.88 3.72
C VAL A 626 -39.88 0.71 4.48
N LEU A 627 -40.65 -0.34 4.77
CA LEU A 627 -40.16 -1.53 5.46
C LEU A 627 -39.05 -2.22 4.69
N ALA A 628 -39.21 -2.37 3.38
CA ALA A 628 -38.18 -2.96 2.50
C ALA A 628 -36.90 -2.13 2.47
N LYS A 629 -36.97 -0.80 2.34
CA LYS A 629 -35.81 0.10 2.30
C LYS A 629 -35.09 0.22 3.64
N LEU A 630 -35.78 0.03 4.75
CA LEU A 630 -35.22 -0.02 6.10
C LEU A 630 -34.75 -1.42 6.50
N GLY A 631 -34.99 -2.44 5.69
CA GLY A 631 -34.69 -3.82 6.06
C GLY A 631 -35.46 -4.28 7.33
N ALA A 632 -36.63 -3.68 7.61
CA ALA A 632 -37.38 -3.88 8.85
C ALA A 632 -38.51 -4.88 8.66
N PRO A 633 -38.60 -5.93 9.50
CA PRO A 633 -39.64 -6.95 9.37
C PRO A 633 -41.02 -6.48 9.84
N SER A 634 -41.11 -5.36 10.55
CA SER A 634 -42.36 -4.81 11.09
C SER A 634 -42.32 -3.30 11.23
N ARG A 635 -43.50 -2.67 11.42
CA ARG A 635 -43.63 -1.23 11.65
C ARG A 635 -42.88 -0.77 12.90
N SER A 636 -42.93 -1.51 13.98
CA SER A 636 -42.22 -1.22 15.23
C SER A 636 -40.70 -1.32 15.05
N ALA A 637 -40.25 -2.30 14.26
CA ALA A 637 -38.81 -2.41 13.91
C ALA A 637 -38.37 -1.24 13.02
N ALA A 638 -39.19 -0.78 12.08
CA ALA A 638 -38.91 0.39 11.25
C ALA A 638 -38.84 1.68 12.08
N ALA A 639 -39.74 1.90 13.01
CA ALA A 639 -39.75 3.04 13.92
C ALA A 639 -38.50 3.03 14.83
N ALA A 640 -38.14 1.88 15.40
CA ALA A 640 -36.92 1.73 16.19
C ALA A 640 -35.64 1.96 15.37
N HIS A 641 -35.62 1.51 14.12
CA HIS A 641 -34.48 1.74 13.21
C HIS A 641 -34.35 3.21 12.83
N ALA A 642 -35.45 3.89 12.50
CA ALA A 642 -35.49 5.30 12.17
C ALA A 642 -35.03 6.18 13.36
N ALA A 643 -35.41 5.83 14.59
CA ALA A 643 -34.98 6.53 15.81
C ALA A 643 -33.45 6.37 16.03
N ARG A 644 -32.90 5.18 15.85
CA ARG A 644 -31.44 4.95 15.96
C ARG A 644 -30.60 5.74 14.94
N LEU A 645 -31.16 5.95 13.74
CA LEU A 645 -30.50 6.70 12.67
C LEU A 645 -30.75 8.21 12.75
N GLY A 646 -31.47 8.69 13.77
CA GLY A 646 -31.78 10.11 13.90
C GLY A 646 -32.67 10.67 12.80
N LEU A 647 -33.41 9.82 12.07
CA LEU A 647 -34.26 10.22 10.94
C LEU A 647 -35.60 10.84 11.36
N VAL A 648 -35.96 10.73 12.62
CA VAL A 648 -37.17 11.28 13.24
C VAL A 648 -36.78 11.90 14.59
N GLY A 649 -36.57 13.18 14.61
CA GLY A 649 -36.14 13.87 15.83
C GLY A 649 -35.81 15.33 15.63
N ALA A 650 -36.73 16.11 15.01
CA ALA A 650 -36.68 17.57 15.02
C ALA A 650 -38.08 18.17 14.74
N ALA A 651 -39.10 17.68 15.46
CA ALA A 651 -40.45 18.24 15.35
C ALA A 651 -40.75 19.32 16.42
N GLU A 652 -39.88 19.59 17.41
CA GLU A 652 -40.17 20.55 18.49
C GLU A 652 -39.61 21.97 18.28
N ASP A 653 -38.79 22.20 17.25
CA ASP A 653 -38.14 23.56 17.09
C ASP A 653 -38.76 24.45 16.02
N ARG A 654 -39.97 24.14 15.47
CA ARG A 654 -40.63 24.99 14.46
C ARG A 654 -41.81 25.79 14.98
N GLN A 655 -42.13 25.76 16.27
CA GLN A 655 -43.22 26.55 16.83
C GLN A 655 -42.79 27.85 17.52
N HIS A 656 -41.50 28.24 17.49
CA HIS A 656 -41.02 29.50 18.12
C HIS A 656 -40.33 30.46 17.15
N ARG A 657 -40.64 30.41 15.86
CA ARG A 657 -40.31 31.49 14.91
C ARG A 657 -41.48 31.77 13.97
N SER A 658 -42.49 32.44 14.46
CA SER A 658 -43.41 33.28 13.67
C SER A 658 -43.45 34.68 14.26
#